data_d51cfae8c72afe05cedd406efe17b0f8
#
_entry.id   d51cfae8c72afe05cedd406efe17b0f8
#
_cell.length_a   1.000
_cell.length_b   1.000
_cell.length_c   1.000
_cell.angle_alpha   90.00
_cell.angle_beta   90.00
_cell.angle_gamma   90.00
#
_symmetry.space_group_name_H-M   'P 1'
#
loop_
_entity.id
_entity.type
_entity.pdbx_description
1 polymer ?
#
loop_
_entity_poly.entity_id
_entity_poly.type
_entity_poly.pdbx_seq_one_letter_code
_entity_poly.pdbx_strand_id
1 'polypeptide(L)'
;MKNYPACKTVDVVENWHGIELADPYAWLRDKDDPEVRDFVARENAYTDAYFATRGVDEKIAQLKATQLPENYMTVEPFGEGYVTSRSTDGGGYDIAILDADFNETGTLKDLPGLGDLELFRALPAPDRTDIIGLFAQHMGAARPSVVVYDLERKAPVFKADGTFSIAWSRATGKIYYALTESNLETHECRSSWRCYDPASDTEETLFAPDENYIIAYVEMSGDGRWALFGAASDYSRALWYACDTASGEVHRLSEAPEAWQYIDSTTDGHCFVSTSANDHGEVVAVANDGSQRTVLAPQERFFLTGGFSCAGKLYALALEDVSARLIDVATGEAIELPDPMGELSVAGKDDARAFLSFQSFTMPPCILAFDGERFEKVYATSDATHPDIVVEQHFAPSTGDGTLVPYYLVRARDAQPDGTAPALMYAYGGYNSPTLPWYTELVSMTEVPRWVEAGGVYVHLNLRGGSEYGPAWHEAGMLDSKRHCYEDFIGVTEQLIKDGWASAGNIGIVGCSNGGLLMSALVTMRPDLWGCVIDSVPQTDMIHVADDDRGPMYITEYGDPRASKEMFEYLLSYSPYHNVQDVAYPPVYIQTGECDNNVPPYHGKKFAARVQAATTGDAPILLRVLAQGSHNRGGTPEEFWRTIAEMHLFLEEHLKGIGSC
;
A
#
# COMPACT_ATOMS: atom_id res chain seq x y z
N MET A 1 32.54 19.30 1.02
CA MET A 1 33.34 18.36 0.20
C MET A 1 32.66 17.01 0.20
N LYS A 2 32.32 16.53 -0.98
CA LYS A 2 31.75 15.20 -1.19
C LYS A 2 32.82 14.14 -0.91
N ASN A 3 32.81 13.55 0.25
CA ASN A 3 33.58 12.34 0.52
C ASN A 3 32.63 11.18 0.66
N TYR A 4 31.83 10.92 -0.38
CA TYR A 4 31.01 9.70 -0.41
C TYR A 4 31.91 8.47 -0.24
N PRO A 5 31.41 7.40 0.39
CA PRO A 5 32.13 6.13 0.46
C PRO A 5 32.49 5.65 -0.94
N ALA A 6 33.75 5.25 -1.14
CA ALA A 6 34.19 4.77 -2.45
C ALA A 6 33.42 3.50 -2.83
N CYS A 7 32.75 3.51 -3.97
CA CYS A 7 32.09 2.34 -4.55
C CYS A 7 32.89 1.89 -5.78
N LYS A 8 33.26 0.60 -5.82
CA LYS A 8 33.95 0.02 -6.99
C LYS A 8 32.99 -0.10 -8.17
N THR A 9 33.53 -0.04 -9.37
CA THR A 9 32.84 -0.40 -10.59
C THR A 9 33.36 -1.72 -11.15
N VAL A 10 32.50 -2.48 -11.82
CA VAL A 10 32.84 -3.72 -12.53
C VAL A 10 32.56 -3.53 -14.03
N ASP A 11 33.31 -4.26 -14.85
CA ASP A 11 33.12 -4.24 -16.31
C ASP A 11 32.14 -5.32 -16.72
N VAL A 12 30.86 -5.11 -16.37
CA VAL A 12 29.74 -5.98 -16.75
C VAL A 12 28.97 -5.29 -17.87
N VAL A 13 28.84 -5.99 -19.01
CA VAL A 13 28.06 -5.55 -20.17
C VAL A 13 27.10 -6.68 -20.54
N GLU A 14 25.84 -6.36 -20.57
CA GLU A 14 24.75 -7.28 -20.94
C GLU A 14 24.28 -6.97 -22.36
N ASN A 15 23.79 -7.99 -23.07
CA ASN A 15 23.22 -7.80 -24.41
C ASN A 15 21.71 -8.03 -24.37
N TRP A 16 20.97 -6.95 -24.54
CA TRP A 16 19.50 -6.94 -24.57
C TRP A 16 19.03 -6.62 -26.00
N HIS A 17 18.47 -7.61 -26.70
CA HIS A 17 17.95 -7.46 -28.07
C HIS A 17 18.96 -6.83 -29.05
N GLY A 18 20.27 -7.11 -28.87
CA GLY A 18 21.34 -6.55 -29.68
C GLY A 18 21.86 -5.17 -29.22
N ILE A 19 21.37 -4.66 -28.10
CA ILE A 19 21.86 -3.44 -27.44
C ILE A 19 22.77 -3.84 -26.29
N GLU A 20 23.99 -3.30 -26.27
CA GLU A 20 24.92 -3.48 -25.15
C GLU A 20 24.58 -2.47 -24.03
N LEU A 21 24.35 -2.98 -22.82
CA LEU A 21 24.03 -2.21 -21.62
C LEU A 21 25.08 -2.47 -20.55
N ALA A 22 25.79 -1.42 -20.13
CA ALA A 22 26.77 -1.52 -19.05
C ALA A 22 26.08 -1.45 -17.67
N ASP A 23 26.43 -2.38 -16.78
CA ASP A 23 26.00 -2.38 -15.38
C ASP A 23 27.22 -2.33 -14.44
N PRO A 24 27.82 -1.15 -14.21
CA PRO A 24 29.03 -1.01 -13.41
C PRO A 24 28.84 -1.32 -11.93
N TYR A 25 27.61 -1.40 -11.45
CA TYR A 25 27.26 -1.73 -10.07
C TYR A 25 26.51 -3.05 -9.94
N ALA A 26 26.56 -3.94 -10.93
CA ALA A 26 25.95 -5.27 -10.92
C ALA A 26 26.29 -6.09 -9.66
N TRP A 27 27.50 -5.93 -9.13
CA TRP A 27 27.99 -6.62 -7.95
C TRP A 27 27.22 -6.30 -6.67
N LEU A 28 26.46 -5.19 -6.60
CA LEU A 28 25.62 -4.81 -5.46
C LEU A 28 24.35 -5.65 -5.33
N ARG A 29 24.05 -6.53 -6.29
CA ARG A 29 22.88 -7.42 -6.24
C ARG A 29 23.01 -8.54 -5.20
N ASP A 30 24.23 -9.03 -4.99
CA ASP A 30 24.49 -10.11 -4.02
C ASP A 30 24.65 -9.54 -2.61
N LYS A 31 23.56 -9.48 -1.85
CA LYS A 31 23.56 -9.00 -0.46
C LYS A 31 24.46 -9.81 0.48
N ASP A 32 24.81 -11.05 0.12
CA ASP A 32 25.63 -11.96 0.92
C ASP A 32 27.12 -11.81 0.63
N ASP A 33 27.52 -11.10 -0.43
CA ASP A 33 28.89 -10.78 -0.72
C ASP A 33 29.50 -9.89 0.40
N PRO A 34 30.65 -10.28 1.00
CA PRO A 34 31.32 -9.48 2.01
C PRO A 34 31.67 -8.04 1.57
N GLU A 35 31.95 -7.80 0.29
CA GLU A 35 32.22 -6.47 -0.23
C GLU A 35 30.96 -5.60 -0.29
N VAL A 36 29.79 -6.19 -0.55
CA VAL A 36 28.48 -5.49 -0.49
C VAL A 36 28.19 -5.10 0.96
N ARG A 37 28.42 -6.01 1.91
CA ARG A 37 28.26 -5.71 3.35
C ARG A 37 29.19 -4.59 3.81
N ASP A 38 30.45 -4.58 3.36
CA ASP A 38 31.38 -3.49 3.65
C ASP A 38 30.93 -2.16 3.05
N PHE A 39 30.43 -2.15 1.80
CA PHE A 39 29.85 -0.96 1.18
C PHE A 39 28.67 -0.43 2.00
N VAL A 40 27.72 -1.29 2.37
CA VAL A 40 26.56 -0.93 3.21
C VAL A 40 27.03 -0.34 4.55
N ALA A 41 28.00 -0.97 5.22
CA ALA A 41 28.52 -0.46 6.49
C ALA A 41 29.13 0.96 6.34
N ARG A 42 29.84 1.23 5.25
CA ARG A 42 30.43 2.56 4.98
C ARG A 42 29.36 3.60 4.64
N GLU A 43 28.32 3.24 3.88
CA GLU A 43 27.18 4.13 3.57
C GLU A 43 26.40 4.48 4.83
N ASN A 44 26.08 3.48 5.68
CA ASN A 44 25.43 3.73 6.96
C ASN A 44 26.28 4.63 7.87
N ALA A 45 27.59 4.39 7.96
CA ALA A 45 28.49 5.23 8.74
C ALA A 45 28.57 6.68 8.20
N TYR A 46 28.51 6.87 6.89
CA TYR A 46 28.44 8.18 6.26
C TYR A 46 27.12 8.90 6.62
N THR A 47 26.00 8.20 6.55
CA THR A 47 24.67 8.71 6.93
C THR A 47 24.63 9.02 8.43
N ASP A 48 25.19 8.16 9.30
CA ASP A 48 25.30 8.42 10.73
C ASP A 48 26.13 9.68 11.03
N ALA A 49 27.25 9.85 10.33
CA ALA A 49 28.09 11.04 10.47
C ALA A 49 27.37 12.33 10.03
N TYR A 50 26.52 12.24 9.00
CA TYR A 50 25.69 13.36 8.57
C TYR A 50 24.71 13.78 9.67
N PHE A 51 24.05 12.84 10.32
CA PHE A 51 23.06 13.12 11.36
C PHE A 51 23.65 13.32 12.78
N ALA A 52 24.92 13.02 13.01
CA ALA A 52 25.54 13.02 14.34
C ALA A 52 25.39 14.32 15.17
N THR A 53 25.20 15.47 14.49
CA THR A 53 25.07 16.80 15.13
C THR A 53 23.69 17.41 14.92
N ARG A 54 22.71 16.64 14.44
CA ARG A 54 21.39 17.15 14.03
C ARG A 54 20.26 16.83 15.01
N GLY A 55 20.59 16.29 16.20
CA GLY A 55 19.62 16.09 17.27
C GLY A 55 18.61 14.96 16.99
N VAL A 56 19.09 13.82 16.45
CA VAL A 56 18.21 12.68 16.15
C VAL A 56 17.45 12.19 17.39
N ASP A 57 18.13 12.08 18.54
CA ASP A 57 17.50 11.56 19.78
C ASP A 57 16.43 12.53 20.30
N GLU A 58 16.68 13.85 20.19
CA GLU A 58 15.70 14.88 20.52
C GLU A 58 14.50 14.84 19.58
N LYS A 59 14.72 14.62 18.28
CA LYS A 59 13.63 14.48 17.29
C LYS A 59 12.83 13.21 17.55
N ILE A 60 13.46 12.07 17.86
CA ILE A 60 12.77 10.83 18.26
C ILE A 60 11.88 11.10 19.48
N ALA A 61 12.41 11.77 20.50
CA ALA A 61 11.63 12.08 21.70
C ALA A 61 10.43 12.99 21.39
N GLN A 62 10.61 13.97 20.51
CA GLN A 62 9.53 14.87 20.04
C GLN A 62 8.45 14.08 19.29
N LEU A 63 8.82 13.27 18.31
CA LEU A 63 7.88 12.47 17.51
C LEU A 63 7.07 11.51 18.38
N LYS A 64 7.73 10.79 19.29
CA LYS A 64 7.06 9.89 20.23
C LYS A 64 6.10 10.62 21.19
N ALA A 65 6.44 11.81 21.64
CA ALA A 65 5.58 12.60 22.52
C ALA A 65 4.30 13.12 21.84
N THR A 66 4.29 13.14 20.51
CA THR A 66 3.20 13.67 19.71
C THR A 66 2.52 12.62 18.84
N GLN A 67 3.00 11.36 18.88
CA GLN A 67 2.41 10.26 18.14
C GLN A 67 0.95 10.04 18.54
N LEU A 68 0.10 9.85 17.55
CA LEU A 68 -1.27 9.42 17.78
C LEU A 68 -1.29 8.00 18.39
N PRO A 69 -2.30 7.69 19.20
CA PRO A 69 -2.59 6.31 19.59
C PRO A 69 -2.74 5.41 18.37
N GLU A 70 -2.52 4.14 18.57
CA GLU A 70 -2.57 3.12 17.53
C GLU A 70 -3.94 3.07 16.85
N ASN A 71 -3.97 3.05 15.52
CA ASN A 71 -5.20 2.93 14.75
C ASN A 71 -5.66 1.46 14.69
N TYR A 72 -6.95 1.23 14.87
CA TYR A 72 -7.57 -0.09 14.66
C TYR A 72 -7.79 -0.35 13.15
N MET A 73 -7.14 -1.40 12.64
CA MET A 73 -7.17 -1.75 11.22
C MET A 73 -8.30 -2.72 10.89
N THR A 74 -8.66 -3.59 11.85
CA THR A 74 -9.74 -4.57 11.73
C THR A 74 -10.59 -4.55 12.99
N VAL A 75 -11.85 -4.93 12.88
CA VAL A 75 -12.76 -5.12 14.04
C VAL A 75 -13.56 -6.39 13.81
N GLU A 76 -13.17 -7.47 14.49
CA GLU A 76 -13.79 -8.77 14.34
C GLU A 76 -14.49 -9.19 15.64
N PRO A 77 -15.73 -9.69 15.62
CA PRO A 77 -16.42 -10.14 16.82
C PRO A 77 -15.66 -11.25 17.56
N PHE A 78 -15.52 -11.11 18.89
CA PHE A 78 -14.86 -12.09 19.74
C PHE A 78 -15.49 -12.12 21.14
N GLY A 79 -16.24 -13.18 21.43
CA GLY A 79 -17.01 -13.28 22.68
C GLY A 79 -18.10 -12.21 22.77
N GLU A 80 -18.09 -11.43 23.87
CA GLU A 80 -19.01 -10.30 24.07
C GLU A 80 -18.44 -8.97 23.55
N GLY A 81 -17.22 -8.98 22.98
CA GLY A 81 -16.53 -7.81 22.46
C GLY A 81 -15.90 -8.08 21.09
N TYR A 82 -14.68 -7.57 20.90
CA TYR A 82 -14.00 -7.59 19.60
C TYR A 82 -12.53 -7.94 19.74
N VAL A 83 -11.92 -8.34 18.64
CA VAL A 83 -10.47 -8.36 18.45
C VAL A 83 -10.13 -7.44 17.30
N THR A 84 -9.04 -6.70 17.44
CA THR A 84 -8.55 -5.75 16.45
C THR A 84 -7.06 -5.95 16.19
N SER A 85 -6.68 -5.78 14.93
CA SER A 85 -5.29 -5.57 14.55
C SER A 85 -4.97 -4.08 14.64
N ARG A 86 -3.81 -3.74 15.17
CA ARG A 86 -3.34 -2.35 15.25
C ARG A 86 -1.84 -2.27 14.94
N SER A 87 -1.40 -1.13 14.42
CA SER A 87 0.02 -0.82 14.33
C SER A 87 0.60 -0.57 15.74
N THR A 88 1.84 -0.93 15.96
CA THR A 88 2.52 -0.69 17.24
C THR A 88 3.60 0.37 17.10
N ASP A 89 4.05 0.90 18.24
CA ASP A 89 5.24 1.74 18.34
C ASP A 89 6.45 1.03 17.68
N GLY A 90 6.99 1.64 16.63
CA GLY A 90 8.10 1.08 15.86
C GLY A 90 7.72 0.33 14.58
N GLY A 91 6.49 0.49 14.08
CA GLY A 91 6.06 -0.05 12.79
C GLY A 91 5.77 -1.55 12.77
N GLY A 92 5.62 -2.18 13.93
CA GLY A 92 5.11 -3.54 14.08
C GLY A 92 3.58 -3.59 14.11
N TYR A 93 3.05 -4.79 14.37
CA TYR A 93 1.62 -5.00 14.60
C TYR A 93 1.42 -5.81 15.88
N ASP A 94 0.28 -5.60 16.53
CA ASP A 94 -0.23 -6.51 17.54
C ASP A 94 -1.75 -6.69 17.42
N ILE A 95 -2.28 -7.57 18.25
CA ILE A 95 -3.69 -7.90 18.25
C ILE A 95 -4.24 -7.61 19.63
N ALA A 96 -5.12 -6.61 19.73
CA ALA A 96 -5.79 -6.24 20.97
C ALA A 96 -7.15 -6.92 21.09
N ILE A 97 -7.52 -7.26 22.32
CA ILE A 97 -8.86 -7.76 22.71
C ILE A 97 -9.59 -6.60 23.36
N LEU A 98 -10.81 -6.33 22.87
CA LEU A 98 -11.67 -5.23 23.29
C LEU A 98 -12.95 -5.76 23.92
N ASP A 99 -13.50 -5.01 24.88
CA ASP A 99 -14.89 -5.20 25.33
C ASP A 99 -15.91 -4.59 24.32
N ALA A 100 -17.21 -4.69 24.64
CA ALA A 100 -18.27 -4.18 23.80
C ALA A 100 -18.28 -2.65 23.64
N ASP A 101 -17.62 -1.94 24.55
CA ASP A 101 -17.45 -0.48 24.56
C ASP A 101 -16.09 -0.05 23.96
N PHE A 102 -15.39 -0.94 23.26
CA PHE A 102 -14.10 -0.72 22.63
C PHE A 102 -12.95 -0.42 23.61
N ASN A 103 -13.08 -0.75 24.90
CA ASN A 103 -11.94 -0.66 25.83
C ASN A 103 -11.07 -1.90 25.71
N GLU A 104 -9.75 -1.70 25.72
CA GLU A 104 -8.80 -2.80 25.69
C GLU A 104 -8.84 -3.60 27.00
N THR A 105 -9.01 -4.92 26.86
CA THR A 105 -9.06 -5.87 27.97
C THR A 105 -7.87 -6.84 27.97
N GLY A 106 -7.13 -6.91 26.85
CA GLY A 106 -5.96 -7.78 26.71
C GLY A 106 -5.35 -7.71 25.32
N THR A 107 -4.28 -8.49 25.11
CA THR A 107 -3.60 -8.62 23.82
C THR A 107 -3.26 -10.07 23.52
N LEU A 108 -3.16 -10.44 22.25
CA LEU A 108 -2.64 -11.72 21.79
C LEU A 108 -1.15 -11.56 21.43
N LYS A 109 -0.30 -11.53 22.47
CA LYS A 109 1.17 -11.45 22.33
C LYS A 109 1.82 -12.74 22.83
N ASP A 110 3.01 -13.05 22.33
CA ASP A 110 3.86 -14.14 22.83
C ASP A 110 3.12 -15.49 22.94
N LEU A 111 2.32 -15.82 21.95
CA LEU A 111 1.56 -17.07 21.92
C LEU A 111 2.52 -18.28 21.81
N PRO A 112 2.46 -19.24 22.77
CA PRO A 112 3.33 -20.40 22.73
C PRO A 112 3.27 -21.19 21.43
N GLY A 113 4.41 -21.64 20.92
CA GLY A 113 4.49 -22.47 19.72
C GLY A 113 4.50 -21.71 18.40
N LEU A 114 4.44 -20.37 18.41
CA LEU A 114 4.54 -19.55 17.19
C LEU A 114 5.99 -19.12 16.87
N GLY A 115 6.91 -19.27 17.84
CA GLY A 115 8.33 -18.91 17.64
C GLY A 115 8.51 -17.41 17.40
N ASP A 116 9.19 -17.06 16.31
CA ASP A 116 9.48 -15.71 15.84
C ASP A 116 8.49 -15.15 14.82
N LEU A 117 7.30 -15.80 14.71
CA LEU A 117 6.23 -15.30 13.85
C LEU A 117 5.64 -14.00 14.41
N GLU A 118 5.60 -12.97 13.60
CA GLU A 118 4.91 -11.73 13.90
C GLU A 118 3.45 -11.81 13.47
N LEU A 119 2.55 -11.48 14.38
CA LEU A 119 1.10 -11.49 14.15
C LEU A 119 0.66 -10.13 13.65
N PHE A 120 -0.11 -10.08 12.55
CA PHE A 120 -0.61 -8.81 12.01
C PHE A 120 -2.13 -8.78 11.77
N ARG A 121 -2.81 -9.91 11.84
CA ARG A 121 -4.28 -9.97 11.78
C ARG A 121 -4.79 -11.19 12.53
N ALA A 122 -5.93 -11.02 13.20
CA ALA A 122 -6.69 -12.10 13.80
C ALA A 122 -8.08 -12.20 13.16
N LEU A 123 -8.53 -13.43 12.95
CA LEU A 123 -9.85 -13.75 12.46
C LEU A 123 -10.44 -14.82 13.38
N PRO A 124 -11.28 -14.46 14.38
CA PRO A 124 -11.89 -15.41 15.28
C PRO A 124 -12.78 -16.43 14.57
N ALA A 125 -12.82 -17.65 15.08
CA ALA A 125 -13.82 -18.61 14.62
C ALA A 125 -15.21 -18.12 15.07
N PRO A 126 -16.22 -18.14 14.18
CA PRO A 126 -17.57 -17.68 14.51
C PRO A 126 -18.15 -18.40 15.74
N ASP A 127 -18.76 -17.63 16.65
CA ASP A 127 -19.44 -18.12 17.84
C ASP A 127 -18.55 -18.92 18.83
N ARG A 128 -17.21 -18.71 18.75
CA ARG A 128 -16.20 -19.37 19.59
C ARG A 128 -15.17 -18.37 20.12
N THR A 129 -14.65 -18.64 21.31
CA THR A 129 -13.59 -17.85 21.93
C THR A 129 -12.32 -18.66 22.20
N ASP A 130 -12.32 -19.93 21.88
CA ASP A 130 -11.21 -20.86 22.11
C ASP A 130 -10.35 -21.09 20.86
N ILE A 131 -10.85 -20.80 19.66
CA ILE A 131 -10.15 -21.00 18.39
C ILE A 131 -10.09 -19.68 17.62
N ILE A 132 -8.91 -19.36 17.09
CA ILE A 132 -8.69 -18.15 16.30
C ILE A 132 -7.77 -18.45 15.10
N GLY A 133 -8.09 -17.89 13.94
CA GLY A 133 -7.19 -17.81 12.80
C GLY A 133 -6.27 -16.60 12.95
N LEU A 134 -4.99 -16.79 12.73
CA LEU A 134 -3.98 -15.76 12.83
C LEU A 134 -3.25 -15.65 11.49
N PHE A 135 -3.12 -14.45 10.98
CA PHE A 135 -2.13 -14.15 9.97
C PHE A 135 -0.83 -13.79 10.66
N ALA A 136 0.22 -14.49 10.26
CA ALA A 136 1.53 -14.35 10.84
C ALA A 136 2.60 -14.42 9.75
N GLN A 137 3.73 -13.78 9.97
CA GLN A 137 4.82 -13.77 9.00
C GLN A 137 6.17 -13.84 9.71
N HIS A 138 7.10 -14.65 9.18
CA HIS A 138 8.51 -14.51 9.54
C HIS A 138 9.07 -13.24 8.89
N MET A 139 9.94 -12.55 9.58
CA MET A 139 10.66 -11.40 9.02
C MET A 139 11.35 -11.83 7.71
N GLY A 140 11.12 -11.06 6.66
CA GLY A 140 11.67 -11.33 5.34
C GLY A 140 11.01 -12.48 4.55
N ALA A 141 9.94 -13.11 5.05
CA ALA A 141 9.18 -14.05 4.23
C ALA A 141 8.43 -13.34 3.11
N ALA A 142 8.44 -13.90 1.91
CA ALA A 142 7.74 -13.31 0.75
C ALA A 142 6.21 -13.35 0.90
N ARG A 143 5.68 -14.27 1.71
CA ARG A 143 4.24 -14.48 1.92
C ARG A 143 3.95 -14.80 3.39
N PRO A 144 2.78 -14.38 3.92
CA PRO A 144 2.35 -14.73 5.27
C PRO A 144 1.94 -16.21 5.38
N SER A 145 1.81 -16.64 6.62
CA SER A 145 1.25 -17.91 7.03
C SER A 145 -0.11 -17.68 7.69
N VAL A 146 -1.03 -18.62 7.54
CA VAL A 146 -2.20 -18.74 8.40
C VAL A 146 -1.92 -19.78 9.47
N VAL A 147 -2.19 -19.41 10.70
CA VAL A 147 -2.11 -20.32 11.86
C VAL A 147 -3.48 -20.39 12.50
N VAL A 148 -4.06 -21.59 12.65
CA VAL A 148 -5.21 -21.81 13.52
C VAL A 148 -4.68 -22.11 14.91
N TYR A 149 -5.05 -21.30 15.89
CA TYR A 149 -4.53 -21.37 17.24
C TYR A 149 -5.63 -21.68 18.26
N ASP A 150 -5.38 -22.66 19.12
CA ASP A 150 -6.25 -23.00 20.25
C ASP A 150 -5.80 -22.21 21.48
N LEU A 151 -6.61 -21.25 21.89
CA LEU A 151 -6.34 -20.35 23.00
C LEU A 151 -6.43 -21.04 24.38
N GLU A 152 -7.22 -22.12 24.52
CA GLU A 152 -7.31 -22.88 25.76
C GLU A 152 -6.08 -23.79 25.93
N ARG A 153 -5.69 -24.50 24.86
CA ARG A 153 -4.50 -25.36 24.86
C ARG A 153 -3.21 -24.57 24.76
N LYS A 154 -3.28 -23.30 24.36
CA LYS A 154 -2.13 -22.42 24.09
C LYS A 154 -1.15 -23.03 23.09
N ALA A 155 -1.68 -23.52 21.98
CA ALA A 155 -0.90 -24.17 20.94
C ALA A 155 -1.50 -23.97 19.54
N PRO A 156 -0.66 -23.87 18.49
CA PRO A 156 -1.13 -23.96 17.13
C PRO A 156 -1.67 -25.37 16.85
N VAL A 157 -2.84 -25.45 16.21
CA VAL A 157 -3.45 -26.72 15.81
C VAL A 157 -3.33 -26.95 14.31
N PHE A 158 -3.13 -25.88 13.51
CA PHE A 158 -2.90 -25.96 12.07
C PHE A 158 -2.04 -24.80 11.62
N LYS A 159 -1.24 -25.01 10.57
CA LYS A 159 -0.46 -23.97 9.89
C LYS A 159 -0.43 -24.21 8.39
N ALA A 160 -0.66 -23.16 7.61
CA ALA A 160 -0.47 -23.14 6.17
C ALA A 160 0.40 -21.92 5.78
N ASP A 161 1.49 -22.18 5.05
CA ASP A 161 2.40 -21.14 4.58
C ASP A 161 2.02 -20.70 3.15
N GLY A 162 2.24 -19.43 2.82
CA GLY A 162 2.04 -18.91 1.46
C GLY A 162 0.61 -18.46 1.13
N THR A 163 -0.15 -18.00 2.11
CA THR A 163 -1.53 -17.53 1.92
C THR A 163 -1.69 -16.06 2.29
N PHE A 164 -2.49 -15.34 1.51
CA PHE A 164 -2.90 -13.94 1.79
C PHE A 164 -4.38 -13.81 2.16
N SER A 165 -5.17 -14.88 2.03
CA SER A 165 -6.61 -14.79 2.19
C SER A 165 -7.17 -16.01 2.92
N ILE A 166 -7.93 -15.75 3.99
CA ILE A 166 -8.65 -16.75 4.77
C ILE A 166 -10.05 -16.26 5.10
N ALA A 167 -10.98 -17.18 5.30
CA ALA A 167 -12.31 -16.88 5.77
C ALA A 167 -12.88 -18.06 6.59
N TRP A 168 -13.66 -17.76 7.64
CA TRP A 168 -14.40 -18.75 8.41
C TRP A 168 -15.83 -18.90 7.90
N SER A 169 -16.28 -20.14 7.76
CA SER A 169 -17.70 -20.41 7.55
C SER A 169 -18.42 -20.55 8.89
N ARG A 170 -19.31 -19.63 9.20
CA ARG A 170 -20.23 -19.76 10.35
C ARG A 170 -21.14 -20.99 10.21
N ALA A 171 -21.51 -21.36 8.99
CA ALA A 171 -22.41 -22.50 8.73
C ALA A 171 -21.76 -23.85 9.04
N THR A 172 -20.44 -24.02 8.85
CA THR A 172 -19.74 -25.30 9.00
C THR A 172 -18.67 -25.31 10.08
N GLY A 173 -18.23 -24.15 10.58
CA GLY A 173 -17.11 -24.02 11.52
C GLY A 173 -15.74 -24.30 10.89
N LYS A 174 -15.66 -24.43 9.55
CA LYS A 174 -14.41 -24.66 8.82
C LYS A 174 -13.77 -23.34 8.40
N ILE A 175 -12.43 -23.34 8.29
CA ILE A 175 -11.66 -22.24 7.71
C ILE A 175 -11.33 -22.55 6.25
N TYR A 176 -11.57 -21.58 5.38
CA TYR A 176 -11.25 -21.63 3.96
C TYR A 176 -10.09 -20.70 3.68
N TYR A 177 -9.17 -21.12 2.82
CA TYR A 177 -7.97 -20.35 2.51
C TYR A 177 -7.44 -20.69 1.11
N ALA A 178 -6.63 -19.79 0.56
CA ALA A 178 -5.98 -19.96 -0.72
C ALA A 178 -4.47 -20.03 -0.53
N LEU A 179 -3.83 -21.04 -1.13
CA LEU A 179 -2.37 -21.13 -1.24
C LEU A 179 -1.94 -20.76 -2.65
N THR A 180 -0.84 -20.01 -2.76
CA THR A 180 -0.17 -19.75 -4.03
C THR A 180 1.30 -20.10 -3.90
N GLU A 181 1.76 -21.07 -4.69
CA GLU A 181 3.14 -21.50 -4.78
C GLU A 181 3.77 -20.89 -6.04
N SER A 182 4.95 -20.26 -5.90
CA SER A 182 5.68 -19.65 -7.02
C SER A 182 6.91 -20.47 -7.35
N ASN A 183 7.13 -20.72 -8.64
CA ASN A 183 8.37 -21.29 -9.17
C ASN A 183 9.21 -20.17 -9.78
N LEU A 184 10.32 -19.82 -9.14
CA LEU A 184 11.19 -18.72 -9.56
C LEU A 184 11.93 -18.99 -10.87
N GLU A 185 12.16 -20.28 -11.22
CA GLU A 185 12.86 -20.64 -12.46
C GLU A 185 11.94 -20.54 -13.69
N THR A 186 10.65 -20.91 -13.53
CA THR A 186 9.68 -20.88 -14.64
C THR A 186 8.78 -19.66 -14.63
N HIS A 187 8.83 -18.83 -13.57
CA HIS A 187 7.92 -17.71 -13.31
C HIS A 187 6.44 -18.12 -13.28
N GLU A 188 6.15 -19.38 -12.97
CA GLU A 188 4.79 -19.89 -12.82
C GLU A 188 4.33 -19.79 -11.37
N CYS A 189 3.06 -19.44 -11.18
CA CYS A 189 2.37 -19.49 -9.90
C CYS A 189 1.22 -20.51 -9.98
N ARG A 190 1.08 -21.34 -8.96
CA ARG A 190 -0.02 -22.30 -8.84
C ARG A 190 -0.81 -22.03 -7.59
N SER A 191 -2.10 -21.78 -7.76
CA SER A 191 -3.01 -21.52 -6.65
C SER A 191 -3.92 -22.71 -6.40
N SER A 192 -4.22 -22.96 -5.12
CA SER A 192 -5.20 -23.95 -4.69
C SER A 192 -6.06 -23.38 -3.56
N TRP A 193 -7.36 -23.69 -3.59
CA TRP A 193 -8.31 -23.34 -2.55
C TRP A 193 -8.61 -24.55 -1.70
N ARG A 194 -8.49 -24.38 -0.41
CA ARG A 194 -8.54 -25.46 0.57
C ARG A 194 -9.45 -25.08 1.73
N CYS A 195 -9.91 -26.09 2.47
CA CYS A 195 -10.51 -25.90 3.76
C CYS A 195 -9.84 -26.78 4.82
N TYR A 196 -9.79 -26.28 6.04
CA TYR A 196 -9.40 -27.02 7.22
C TYR A 196 -10.57 -27.09 8.19
N ASP A 197 -10.85 -28.27 8.72
CA ASP A 197 -11.87 -28.53 9.72
C ASP A 197 -11.22 -28.75 11.10
N PRO A 198 -11.29 -27.77 12.02
CA PRO A 198 -10.70 -27.91 13.34
C PRO A 198 -11.35 -28.99 14.21
N ALA A 199 -12.58 -29.41 13.89
CA ALA A 199 -13.29 -30.42 14.69
C ALA A 199 -12.80 -31.83 14.39
N SER A 200 -12.41 -32.12 13.16
CA SER A 200 -11.89 -33.41 12.71
C SER A 200 -10.39 -33.44 12.50
N ASP A 201 -9.71 -32.31 12.58
CA ASP A 201 -8.29 -32.12 12.25
C ASP A 201 -7.96 -32.63 10.83
N THR A 202 -8.78 -32.19 9.85
CA THR A 202 -8.63 -32.60 8.45
C THR A 202 -8.54 -31.42 7.53
N GLU A 203 -7.66 -31.53 6.53
CA GLU A 203 -7.51 -30.59 5.43
C GLU A 203 -7.98 -31.21 4.12
N GLU A 204 -8.66 -30.42 3.29
CA GLU A 204 -9.14 -30.82 1.98
C GLU A 204 -8.82 -29.76 0.93
N THR A 205 -8.34 -30.18 -0.25
CA THR A 205 -8.24 -29.32 -1.43
C THR A 205 -9.58 -29.34 -2.15
N LEU A 206 -10.22 -28.18 -2.24
CA LEU A 206 -11.53 -28.03 -2.89
C LEU A 206 -11.41 -27.75 -4.37
N PHE A 207 -10.40 -26.94 -4.74
CA PHE A 207 -10.21 -26.49 -6.10
C PHE A 207 -8.74 -26.15 -6.37
N ALA A 208 -8.19 -26.62 -7.48
CA ALA A 208 -6.82 -26.35 -7.90
C ALA A 208 -6.76 -26.34 -9.44
N PRO A 209 -6.90 -25.17 -10.08
CA PRO A 209 -6.79 -25.05 -11.54
C PRO A 209 -5.35 -25.21 -12.00
N ASP A 210 -5.18 -25.63 -13.27
CA ASP A 210 -3.86 -25.80 -13.87
C ASP A 210 -3.26 -24.49 -14.40
N GLU A 211 -4.06 -23.43 -14.48
CA GLU A 211 -3.65 -22.12 -15.00
C GLU A 211 -2.75 -21.36 -13.99
N ASN A 212 -1.99 -20.42 -14.51
CA ASN A 212 -1.08 -19.59 -13.74
C ASN A 212 -1.80 -18.38 -13.13
N TYR A 213 -2.02 -18.40 -11.81
CA TYR A 213 -2.61 -17.29 -11.05
C TYR A 213 -1.65 -16.81 -9.99
N ILE A 214 -1.40 -15.49 -10.00
CA ILE A 214 -0.44 -14.84 -9.09
C ILE A 214 -1.08 -14.43 -7.75
N ILE A 215 -2.40 -14.23 -7.74
CA ILE A 215 -3.17 -13.82 -6.57
C ILE A 215 -4.40 -14.72 -6.43
N ALA A 216 -4.65 -15.19 -5.21
CA ALA A 216 -5.80 -16.02 -4.88
C ALA A 216 -6.56 -15.43 -3.70
N TYR A 217 -7.86 -15.23 -3.88
CA TYR A 217 -8.77 -14.66 -2.89
C TYR A 217 -9.71 -15.72 -2.33
N VAL A 218 -10.08 -15.56 -1.07
CA VAL A 218 -11.22 -16.25 -0.43
C VAL A 218 -12.05 -15.20 0.28
N GLU A 219 -13.34 -15.13 -0.08
CA GLU A 219 -14.33 -14.33 0.58
C GLU A 219 -15.44 -15.24 1.13
N MET A 220 -16.21 -14.79 2.12
CA MET A 220 -17.25 -15.59 2.74
C MET A 220 -18.56 -14.80 2.79
N SER A 221 -19.67 -15.47 2.45
CA SER A 221 -21.00 -14.88 2.66
C SER A 221 -21.29 -14.67 4.16
N GLY A 222 -22.07 -13.64 4.47
CA GLY A 222 -22.40 -13.29 5.85
C GLY A 222 -23.05 -14.42 6.65
N ASP A 223 -23.80 -15.32 5.98
CA ASP A 223 -24.37 -16.53 6.58
C ASP A 223 -23.40 -17.72 6.64
N GLY A 224 -22.20 -17.59 6.05
CA GLY A 224 -21.17 -18.64 6.02
C GLY A 224 -21.46 -19.79 5.06
N ARG A 225 -22.50 -19.70 4.24
CA ARG A 225 -22.90 -20.77 3.31
C ARG A 225 -22.02 -20.82 2.07
N TRP A 226 -21.56 -19.67 1.58
CA TRP A 226 -20.82 -19.59 0.32
C TRP A 226 -19.41 -19.08 0.56
N ALA A 227 -18.42 -19.87 0.14
CA ALA A 227 -17.04 -19.42 0.01
C ALA A 227 -16.80 -19.02 -1.45
N LEU A 228 -16.39 -17.76 -1.68
CA LEU A 228 -16.12 -17.22 -2.99
C LEU A 228 -14.61 -17.29 -3.25
N PHE A 229 -14.22 -17.83 -4.40
CA PHE A 229 -12.83 -18.01 -4.79
C PHE A 229 -12.52 -17.12 -5.99
N GLY A 230 -11.56 -16.20 -5.82
CA GLY A 230 -11.05 -15.35 -6.88
C GLY A 230 -9.65 -15.80 -7.31
N ALA A 231 -9.45 -16.07 -8.59
CA ALA A 231 -8.20 -16.49 -9.21
C ALA A 231 -7.72 -15.41 -10.19
N ALA A 232 -6.68 -14.64 -9.81
CA ALA A 232 -6.22 -13.48 -10.57
C ALA A 232 -4.81 -13.67 -11.15
N SER A 233 -4.64 -13.25 -12.40
CA SER A 233 -3.35 -13.18 -13.10
C SER A 233 -2.74 -11.77 -13.09
N ASP A 234 -3.48 -10.78 -12.60
CA ASP A 234 -3.06 -9.39 -12.44
C ASP A 234 -3.78 -8.73 -11.24
N TYR A 235 -3.57 -7.43 -11.03
CA TYR A 235 -4.18 -6.66 -9.93
C TYR A 235 -5.59 -6.16 -10.21
N SER A 236 -6.14 -6.43 -11.41
CA SER A 236 -7.39 -5.80 -11.86
C SER A 236 -8.53 -6.79 -12.03
N ARG A 237 -8.24 -8.06 -12.43
CA ARG A 237 -9.26 -9.02 -12.85
C ARG A 237 -9.01 -10.42 -12.30
N ALA A 238 -10.09 -11.11 -11.94
CA ALA A 238 -10.08 -12.48 -11.47
C ALA A 238 -11.15 -13.35 -12.13
N LEU A 239 -10.88 -14.64 -12.27
CA LEU A 239 -11.94 -15.64 -12.44
C LEU A 239 -12.59 -15.91 -11.09
N TRP A 240 -13.91 -16.01 -11.06
CA TRP A 240 -14.65 -16.20 -9.83
C TRP A 240 -15.39 -17.53 -9.79
N TYR A 241 -15.36 -18.14 -8.61
CA TYR A 241 -16.04 -19.39 -8.30
C TYR A 241 -16.77 -19.27 -6.97
N ALA A 242 -17.88 -19.99 -6.81
CA ALA A 242 -18.60 -20.10 -5.53
C ALA A 242 -18.60 -21.56 -5.07
N CYS A 243 -18.22 -21.80 -3.84
CA CYS A 243 -18.26 -23.11 -3.19
C CYS A 243 -19.37 -23.13 -2.14
N ASP A 244 -20.33 -24.05 -2.27
CA ASP A 244 -21.30 -24.33 -1.21
C ASP A 244 -20.56 -25.05 -0.06
N THR A 245 -20.46 -24.41 1.10
CA THR A 245 -19.65 -24.90 2.23
C THR A 245 -20.20 -26.18 2.85
N ALA A 246 -21.48 -26.51 2.65
CA ALA A 246 -22.12 -27.72 3.17
C ALA A 246 -21.89 -28.93 2.26
N SER A 247 -21.96 -28.76 0.95
CA SER A 247 -21.77 -29.85 -0.03
C SER A 247 -20.35 -29.96 -0.57
N GLY A 248 -19.58 -28.87 -0.55
CA GLY A 248 -18.27 -28.76 -1.22
C GLY A 248 -18.37 -28.57 -2.73
N GLU A 249 -19.57 -28.41 -3.29
CA GLU A 249 -19.78 -28.20 -4.73
C GLU A 249 -19.25 -26.81 -5.14
N VAL A 250 -18.43 -26.77 -6.19
CA VAL A 250 -17.82 -25.55 -6.73
C VAL A 250 -18.47 -25.18 -8.06
N HIS A 251 -19.00 -23.97 -8.15
CA HIS A 251 -19.63 -23.40 -9.33
C HIS A 251 -18.73 -22.32 -9.93
N ARG A 252 -18.54 -22.33 -11.23
CA ARG A 252 -17.83 -21.27 -11.95
C ARG A 252 -18.80 -20.11 -12.22
N LEU A 253 -18.48 -18.91 -11.75
CA LEU A 253 -19.32 -17.72 -11.87
C LEU A 253 -18.99 -16.86 -13.10
N SER A 254 -17.74 -16.89 -13.58
CA SER A 254 -17.31 -16.09 -14.73
C SER A 254 -16.59 -16.93 -15.77
N GLU A 255 -16.86 -16.70 -17.06
CA GLU A 255 -16.19 -17.39 -18.17
C GLU A 255 -14.81 -16.79 -18.51
N ALA A 256 -14.62 -15.50 -18.23
CA ALA A 256 -13.40 -14.73 -18.39
C ALA A 256 -13.04 -14.02 -17.08
N PRO A 257 -11.78 -13.56 -16.90
CA PRO A 257 -11.41 -12.72 -15.78
C PRO A 257 -12.22 -11.42 -15.75
N GLU A 258 -12.85 -11.14 -14.62
CA GLU A 258 -13.73 -9.99 -14.40
C GLU A 258 -13.15 -9.07 -13.33
N ALA A 259 -13.34 -7.77 -13.51
CA ALA A 259 -13.01 -6.75 -12.52
C ALA A 259 -14.14 -6.65 -11.48
N TRP A 260 -14.28 -7.68 -10.67
CA TRP A 260 -15.32 -7.82 -9.65
C TRP A 260 -14.74 -7.76 -8.25
N GLN A 261 -15.45 -7.07 -7.36
CA GLN A 261 -15.17 -7.07 -5.93
C GLN A 261 -16.41 -7.57 -5.18
N TYR A 262 -16.23 -8.62 -4.39
CA TYR A 262 -17.32 -9.27 -3.69
C TYR A 262 -17.92 -8.38 -2.58
N ILE A 263 -19.23 -8.37 -2.47
CA ILE A 263 -19.99 -7.66 -1.42
C ILE A 263 -20.57 -8.65 -0.41
N ASP A 264 -21.47 -9.51 -0.86
CA ASP A 264 -22.10 -10.58 -0.07
C ASP A 264 -22.93 -11.49 -1.00
N SER A 265 -23.42 -12.61 -0.44
CA SER A 265 -24.40 -13.49 -1.11
C SER A 265 -25.79 -13.28 -0.55
N THR A 266 -26.77 -13.17 -1.43
CA THR A 266 -28.19 -12.97 -1.11
C THR A 266 -29.04 -14.07 -1.75
N THR A 267 -30.36 -14.03 -1.56
CA THR A 267 -31.29 -14.92 -2.28
C THR A 267 -31.27 -14.70 -3.79
N ASP A 268 -30.80 -13.54 -4.24
CA ASP A 268 -30.72 -13.17 -5.66
C ASP A 268 -29.41 -13.61 -6.35
N GLY A 269 -28.45 -14.14 -5.60
CA GLY A 269 -27.14 -14.58 -6.05
C GLY A 269 -26.00 -13.93 -5.30
N HIS A 270 -24.78 -14.07 -5.84
CA HIS A 270 -23.56 -13.49 -5.30
C HIS A 270 -23.42 -12.06 -5.82
N CYS A 271 -23.36 -11.08 -4.93
CA CYS A 271 -23.34 -9.67 -5.28
C CYS A 271 -21.91 -9.14 -5.35
N PHE A 272 -21.60 -8.43 -6.43
CA PHE A 272 -20.29 -7.83 -6.67
C PHE A 272 -20.44 -6.37 -7.14
N VAL A 273 -19.46 -5.54 -6.81
CA VAL A 273 -19.17 -4.37 -7.61
C VAL A 273 -18.41 -4.84 -8.85
N SER A 274 -18.87 -4.45 -10.03
CA SER A 274 -18.26 -4.78 -11.32
C SER A 274 -17.85 -3.52 -12.06
N THR A 275 -16.57 -3.43 -12.43
CA THR A 275 -16.03 -2.41 -13.34
C THR A 275 -15.63 -2.99 -14.70
N SER A 276 -16.05 -4.22 -15.00
CA SER A 276 -15.69 -4.94 -16.23
C SER A 276 -16.20 -4.27 -17.52
N ALA A 277 -17.38 -3.67 -17.46
CA ALA A 277 -18.04 -3.06 -18.62
C ALA A 277 -18.05 -1.53 -18.58
N ASN A 278 -17.78 -0.93 -17.43
CA ASN A 278 -17.87 0.52 -17.23
C ASN A 278 -16.96 0.96 -16.07
N ASP A 279 -16.12 1.96 -16.29
CA ASP A 279 -15.18 2.48 -15.27
C ASP A 279 -15.86 2.98 -13.99
N HIS A 280 -17.08 3.53 -14.09
CA HIS A 280 -17.86 3.98 -12.95
C HIS A 280 -18.35 2.83 -12.06
N GLY A 281 -18.41 1.62 -12.62
CA GLY A 281 -18.86 0.42 -11.93
C GLY A 281 -20.39 0.32 -11.77
N GLU A 282 -20.85 -0.90 -11.57
CA GLU A 282 -22.22 -1.26 -11.27
C GLU A 282 -22.25 -2.34 -10.19
N VAL A 283 -23.38 -2.53 -9.51
CA VAL A 283 -23.57 -3.69 -8.64
C VAL A 283 -24.33 -4.76 -9.41
N VAL A 284 -23.76 -5.96 -9.50
CA VAL A 284 -24.35 -7.12 -10.16
C VAL A 284 -24.60 -8.25 -9.17
N ALA A 285 -25.70 -8.99 -9.36
CA ALA A 285 -25.96 -10.28 -8.73
C ALA A 285 -25.68 -11.39 -9.75
N VAL A 286 -24.86 -12.36 -9.38
CA VAL A 286 -24.40 -13.45 -10.22
C VAL A 286 -24.93 -14.77 -9.65
N ALA A 287 -25.70 -15.52 -10.44
CA ALA A 287 -26.19 -16.83 -10.03
C ALA A 287 -25.12 -17.92 -10.21
N ASN A 288 -25.31 -19.10 -9.61
CA ASN A 288 -24.38 -20.22 -9.69
C ASN A 288 -24.12 -20.73 -11.12
N ASP A 289 -25.01 -20.44 -12.06
CA ASP A 289 -24.85 -20.78 -13.48
C ASP A 289 -24.12 -19.67 -14.28
N GLY A 290 -23.62 -18.63 -13.61
CA GLY A 290 -22.94 -17.49 -14.21
C GLY A 290 -23.86 -16.42 -14.79
N SER A 291 -25.20 -16.61 -14.75
CA SER A 291 -26.12 -15.58 -15.21
C SER A 291 -26.10 -14.35 -14.31
N GLN A 292 -26.11 -13.14 -14.92
CA GLN A 292 -25.93 -11.88 -14.22
C GLN A 292 -27.19 -11.00 -14.29
N ARG A 293 -27.43 -10.24 -13.24
CA ARG A 293 -28.47 -9.22 -13.18
C ARG A 293 -27.92 -7.95 -12.51
N THR A 294 -28.05 -6.80 -13.17
CA THR A 294 -27.71 -5.52 -12.56
C THR A 294 -28.65 -5.19 -11.41
N VAL A 295 -28.09 -4.87 -10.26
CA VAL A 295 -28.79 -4.45 -9.03
C VAL A 295 -28.75 -2.94 -8.90
N LEU A 296 -27.56 -2.34 -9.12
CA LEU A 296 -27.39 -0.89 -9.20
C LEU A 296 -26.67 -0.58 -10.52
N ALA A 297 -27.31 0.22 -11.38
CA ALA A 297 -26.71 0.66 -12.64
C ALA A 297 -25.59 1.69 -12.41
N PRO A 298 -24.63 1.81 -13.35
CA PRO A 298 -23.56 2.80 -13.28
C PRO A 298 -24.11 4.21 -13.09
N GLN A 299 -23.41 5.01 -12.30
CA GLN A 299 -23.74 6.42 -12.06
C GLN A 299 -22.50 7.26 -12.45
N GLU A 300 -22.65 8.16 -13.42
CA GLU A 300 -21.53 8.99 -13.93
C GLU A 300 -20.81 9.83 -12.86
N ARG A 301 -21.45 10.02 -11.71
CA ARG A 301 -20.89 10.78 -10.59
C ARG A 301 -19.91 9.98 -9.74
N PHE A 302 -20.05 8.65 -9.67
CA PHE A 302 -19.34 7.79 -8.73
C PHE A 302 -18.49 6.75 -9.43
N PHE A 303 -17.34 6.44 -8.85
CA PHE A 303 -16.51 5.29 -9.18
C PHE A 303 -16.62 4.28 -8.04
N LEU A 304 -17.33 3.18 -8.27
CA LEU A 304 -17.53 2.15 -7.26
C LEU A 304 -16.21 1.40 -7.00
N THR A 305 -15.85 1.25 -5.71
CA THR A 305 -14.57 0.65 -5.30
C THR A 305 -14.72 -0.61 -4.47
N GLY A 306 -15.93 -0.97 -4.04
CA GLY A 306 -16.20 -2.14 -3.21
C GLY A 306 -17.58 -2.05 -2.57
N GLY A 307 -17.81 -2.85 -1.53
CA GLY A 307 -19.07 -2.81 -0.80
C GLY A 307 -19.14 -3.83 0.32
N PHE A 308 -20.24 -3.77 1.06
CA PHE A 308 -20.52 -4.67 2.18
C PHE A 308 -22.04 -4.82 2.40
N SER A 309 -22.42 -5.83 3.15
CA SER A 309 -23.79 -5.99 3.66
C SER A 309 -23.87 -5.56 5.12
N CYS A 310 -24.94 -4.86 5.48
CA CYS A 310 -25.24 -4.47 6.84
C CYS A 310 -26.77 -4.45 7.06
N ALA A 311 -27.26 -4.99 8.18
CA ALA A 311 -28.67 -5.02 8.54
C ALA A 311 -29.58 -5.55 7.40
N GLY A 312 -29.12 -6.53 6.63
CA GLY A 312 -29.85 -7.16 5.51
C GLY A 312 -29.94 -6.31 4.23
N LYS A 313 -29.19 -5.22 4.14
CA LYS A 313 -29.07 -4.36 2.95
C LYS A 313 -27.66 -4.41 2.38
N LEU A 314 -27.51 -4.04 1.11
CA LEU A 314 -26.22 -3.90 0.43
C LEU A 314 -25.85 -2.42 0.35
N TYR A 315 -24.58 -2.14 0.59
CA TYR A 315 -23.96 -0.82 0.47
C TYR A 315 -22.75 -0.91 -0.44
N ALA A 316 -22.58 0.09 -1.31
CA ALA A 316 -21.38 0.22 -2.13
C ALA A 316 -20.49 1.34 -1.61
N LEU A 317 -19.18 1.09 -1.59
CA LEU A 317 -18.15 2.11 -1.43
C LEU A 317 -17.87 2.72 -2.79
N ALA A 318 -17.70 4.03 -2.82
CA ALA A 318 -17.45 4.76 -4.04
C ALA A 318 -16.49 5.93 -3.82
N LEU A 319 -15.91 6.43 -4.90
CA LEU A 319 -15.21 7.71 -4.95
C LEU A 319 -15.98 8.70 -5.82
N GLU A 320 -16.07 9.93 -5.34
CA GLU A 320 -16.48 11.09 -6.10
C GLU A 320 -15.36 12.11 -5.99
N ASP A 321 -14.70 12.38 -7.10
CA ASP A 321 -13.50 13.23 -7.12
C ASP A 321 -12.52 12.87 -5.98
N VAL A 322 -12.18 11.57 -5.89
CA VAL A 322 -11.25 10.97 -4.90
C VAL A 322 -11.75 10.99 -3.44
N SER A 323 -12.89 11.57 -3.16
CA SER A 323 -13.48 11.56 -1.81
C SER A 323 -14.43 10.38 -1.66
N ALA A 324 -14.37 9.70 -0.52
CA ALA A 324 -15.21 8.54 -0.26
C ALA A 324 -16.71 8.87 -0.23
N ARG A 325 -17.52 7.95 -0.72
CA ARG A 325 -18.99 7.94 -0.61
C ARG A 325 -19.46 6.56 -0.19
N LEU A 326 -20.51 6.54 0.61
CA LEU A 326 -21.25 5.32 0.93
C LEU A 326 -22.61 5.39 0.22
N ILE A 327 -22.90 4.40 -0.62
CA ILE A 327 -24.10 4.37 -1.47
C ILE A 327 -25.04 3.26 -0.96
N ASP A 328 -26.30 3.58 -0.71
CA ASP A 328 -27.34 2.55 -0.51
C ASP A 328 -27.66 1.93 -1.88
N VAL A 329 -27.37 0.65 -2.06
CA VAL A 329 -27.50 -0.04 -3.35
C VAL A 329 -28.95 -0.11 -3.83
N ALA A 330 -29.93 -0.13 -2.91
CA ALA A 330 -31.36 -0.22 -3.26
C ALA A 330 -31.92 1.09 -3.83
N THR A 331 -31.39 2.23 -3.37
CA THR A 331 -31.86 3.56 -3.79
C THR A 331 -30.91 4.25 -4.75
N GLY A 332 -29.61 3.90 -4.73
CA GLY A 332 -28.54 4.59 -5.44
C GLY A 332 -28.16 5.94 -4.82
N GLU A 333 -28.66 6.25 -3.62
CA GLU A 333 -28.39 7.52 -2.93
C GLU A 333 -27.15 7.42 -2.04
N ALA A 334 -26.38 8.52 -1.99
CA ALA A 334 -25.24 8.63 -1.11
C ALA A 334 -25.69 8.95 0.32
N ILE A 335 -25.05 8.28 1.29
CA ILE A 335 -25.20 8.51 2.73
C ILE A 335 -24.14 9.53 3.16
N GLU A 336 -24.53 10.55 3.94
CA GLU A 336 -23.66 11.60 4.41
C GLU A 336 -22.60 11.07 5.38
N LEU A 337 -21.32 11.32 5.09
CA LEU A 337 -20.17 10.99 5.92
C LEU A 337 -19.78 12.15 6.85
N PRO A 338 -19.03 11.88 7.94
CA PRO A 338 -18.62 12.93 8.90
C PRO A 338 -17.76 14.04 8.29
N ASP A 339 -16.93 13.72 7.29
CA ASP A 339 -16.18 14.68 6.49
C ASP A 339 -16.39 14.35 5.00
N PRO A 340 -16.79 15.33 4.16
CA PRO A 340 -17.05 15.09 2.75
C PRO A 340 -15.77 14.79 1.94
N MET A 341 -14.58 15.04 2.48
CA MET A 341 -13.28 14.81 1.82
C MET A 341 -12.47 13.69 2.52
N GLY A 342 -13.14 12.67 3.06
CA GLY A 342 -12.49 11.59 3.78
C GLY A 342 -12.23 10.33 2.95
N GLU A 343 -11.48 9.43 3.54
CA GLU A 343 -11.27 8.04 3.12
C GLU A 343 -12.13 7.13 3.99
N LEU A 344 -12.74 6.10 3.40
CA LEU A 344 -13.61 5.14 4.05
C LEU A 344 -13.27 3.72 3.61
N SER A 345 -13.04 2.83 4.57
CA SER A 345 -12.84 1.41 4.30
C SER A 345 -13.55 0.52 5.33
N VAL A 346 -13.76 -0.75 4.98
CA VAL A 346 -14.43 -1.70 5.90
C VAL A 346 -13.37 -2.30 6.83
N ALA A 347 -13.52 -2.05 8.14
CA ALA A 347 -12.70 -2.66 9.18
C ALA A 347 -13.24 -4.02 9.65
N GLY A 348 -14.55 -4.24 9.54
CA GLY A 348 -15.18 -5.49 9.92
C GLY A 348 -16.70 -5.35 10.05
N LYS A 349 -17.36 -6.39 10.52
CA LYS A 349 -18.82 -6.39 10.77
C LYS A 349 -19.21 -7.36 11.85
N ASP A 350 -20.30 -7.06 12.56
CA ASP A 350 -21.07 -8.00 13.39
C ASP A 350 -22.45 -8.26 12.74
N ASP A 351 -23.35 -8.93 13.45
CA ASP A 351 -24.69 -9.28 12.93
C ASP A 351 -25.57 -8.04 12.69
N ALA A 352 -25.28 -6.91 13.34
CA ALA A 352 -26.13 -5.72 13.34
C ALA A 352 -25.45 -4.51 12.69
N ARG A 353 -24.10 -4.45 12.68
CA ARG A 353 -23.34 -3.26 12.31
C ARG A 353 -22.18 -3.60 11.41
N ALA A 354 -21.81 -2.64 10.56
CA ALA A 354 -20.51 -2.59 9.91
C ALA A 354 -19.60 -1.63 10.67
N PHE A 355 -18.34 -1.99 10.83
CA PHE A 355 -17.31 -1.13 11.39
C PHE A 355 -16.46 -0.59 10.24
N LEU A 356 -16.45 0.72 10.12
CA LEU A 356 -15.80 1.43 9.02
C LEU A 356 -14.64 2.25 9.57
N SER A 357 -13.45 2.05 9.03
CA SER A 357 -12.33 2.95 9.27
C SER A 357 -12.54 4.23 8.46
N PHE A 358 -12.41 5.37 9.11
CA PHE A 358 -12.59 6.67 8.50
C PHE A 358 -11.49 7.64 8.93
N GLN A 359 -11.00 8.44 7.99
CA GLN A 359 -10.06 9.54 8.22
C GLN A 359 -10.14 10.58 7.09
N SER A 360 -9.57 11.75 7.33
CA SER A 360 -9.32 12.76 6.28
C SER A 360 -8.00 13.49 6.57
N PHE A 361 -7.60 14.43 5.72
CA PHE A 361 -6.43 15.27 6.02
C PHE A 361 -6.53 16.04 7.32
N THR A 362 -7.73 16.28 7.83
CA THR A 362 -8.01 17.10 9.04
C THR A 362 -8.74 16.34 10.13
N MET A 363 -9.18 15.11 9.87
CA MET A 363 -9.84 14.23 10.84
C MET A 363 -8.96 13.03 11.12
N PRO A 364 -8.46 12.85 12.37
CA PRO A 364 -7.67 11.69 12.74
C PRO A 364 -8.40 10.37 12.51
N PRO A 365 -7.66 9.23 12.29
CA PRO A 365 -8.25 7.93 12.10
C PRO A 365 -9.24 7.56 13.22
N CYS A 366 -10.40 7.03 12.84
CA CYS A 366 -11.45 6.59 13.76
C CYS A 366 -12.18 5.36 13.21
N ILE A 367 -12.92 4.68 14.08
CA ILE A 367 -13.86 3.61 13.71
C ILE A 367 -15.28 4.13 13.90
N LEU A 368 -16.04 4.04 12.82
CA LEU A 368 -17.47 4.35 12.78
C LEU A 368 -18.25 3.04 12.77
N ALA A 369 -19.13 2.81 13.74
CA ALA A 369 -20.13 1.76 13.68
C ALA A 369 -21.33 2.27 12.88
N PHE A 370 -21.73 1.53 11.85
CA PHE A 370 -22.86 1.84 10.98
C PHE A 370 -23.93 0.78 11.12
N ASP A 371 -25.15 1.15 11.52
CA ASP A 371 -26.27 0.25 11.78
C ASP A 371 -27.24 0.11 10.57
N GLY A 372 -26.87 0.65 9.40
CA GLY A 372 -27.69 0.71 8.21
C GLY A 372 -28.49 2.02 8.06
N GLU A 373 -28.41 2.93 9.05
CA GLU A 373 -29.07 4.24 9.02
C GLU A 373 -28.15 5.36 9.52
N ARG A 374 -27.34 5.11 10.57
CA ARG A 374 -26.54 6.11 11.28
C ARG A 374 -25.14 5.63 11.56
N PHE A 375 -24.23 6.60 11.67
CA PHE A 375 -22.89 6.38 12.16
C PHE A 375 -22.78 6.73 13.64
N GLU A 376 -22.07 5.88 14.38
CA GLU A 376 -21.61 6.15 15.73
C GLU A 376 -20.08 6.03 15.76
N LYS A 377 -19.36 7.06 16.23
CA LYS A 377 -17.92 6.97 16.41
C LYS A 377 -17.62 6.17 17.67
N VAL A 378 -17.17 4.93 17.52
CA VAL A 378 -16.89 3.98 18.61
C VAL A 378 -15.45 4.00 19.07
N TYR A 379 -14.54 4.45 18.22
CA TYR A 379 -13.13 4.64 18.55
C TYR A 379 -12.56 5.80 17.74
N ALA A 380 -11.60 6.53 18.31
CA ALA A 380 -10.79 7.52 17.59
C ALA A 380 -9.38 7.58 18.19
N THR A 381 -8.39 7.77 17.33
CA THR A 381 -7.00 7.98 17.75
C THR A 381 -6.83 9.34 18.42
N SER A 382 -7.67 10.32 18.07
CA SER A 382 -7.70 11.67 18.65
C SER A 382 -9.04 12.34 18.35
N ASP A 383 -9.44 13.29 19.19
CA ASP A 383 -10.53 14.24 18.95
C ASP A 383 -10.03 15.61 18.46
N ALA A 384 -8.78 15.68 17.97
CA ALA A 384 -8.22 16.92 17.42
C ALA A 384 -9.05 17.44 16.24
N THR A 385 -9.16 18.74 16.17
CA THR A 385 -9.82 19.47 15.07
C THR A 385 -8.90 20.56 14.56
N HIS A 386 -8.91 20.80 13.26
CA HIS A 386 -8.00 21.74 12.60
C HIS A 386 -8.79 22.80 11.81
N PRO A 387 -9.55 23.71 12.50
CA PRO A 387 -10.47 24.64 11.83
C PRO A 387 -9.76 25.69 10.95
N ASP A 388 -8.47 25.92 11.18
CA ASP A 388 -7.64 26.86 10.42
C ASP A 388 -6.94 26.22 9.22
N ILE A 389 -7.17 24.94 8.96
CA ILE A 389 -6.70 24.26 7.77
C ILE A 389 -7.81 24.25 6.70
N VAL A 390 -7.40 24.44 5.46
CA VAL A 390 -8.25 24.39 4.28
C VAL A 390 -7.76 23.27 3.37
N VAL A 391 -8.69 22.41 2.93
CA VAL A 391 -8.46 21.36 1.95
C VAL A 391 -9.17 21.75 0.67
N GLU A 392 -8.44 21.83 -0.42
CA GLU A 392 -8.96 22.20 -1.75
C GLU A 392 -8.55 21.13 -2.77
N GLN A 393 -9.50 20.70 -3.58
CA GLN A 393 -9.18 19.86 -4.74
C GLN A 393 -8.99 20.73 -5.97
N HIS A 394 -7.93 20.45 -6.71
CA HIS A 394 -7.55 21.13 -7.94
C HIS A 394 -7.21 20.13 -9.04
N PHE A 395 -7.08 20.64 -10.27
CA PHE A 395 -6.67 19.87 -11.43
C PHE A 395 -5.57 20.63 -12.18
N ALA A 396 -4.55 19.90 -12.63
CA ALA A 396 -3.46 20.46 -13.43
C ALA A 396 -3.23 19.62 -14.70
N PRO A 397 -2.83 20.22 -15.81
CA PRO A 397 -2.53 19.45 -17.01
C PRO A 397 -1.24 18.65 -16.85
N SER A 398 -1.27 17.37 -17.23
CA SER A 398 -0.06 16.54 -17.42
C SER A 398 0.84 17.19 -18.48
N THR A 399 2.16 17.12 -18.28
CA THR A 399 3.13 17.64 -19.27
C THR A 399 3.22 16.77 -20.52
N GLY A 400 2.78 15.50 -20.48
CA GLY A 400 2.85 14.58 -21.61
C GLY A 400 1.76 14.81 -22.62
N ASP A 401 0.50 14.80 -22.18
CA ASP A 401 -0.67 14.77 -23.06
C ASP A 401 -1.76 15.80 -22.70
N GLY A 402 -1.56 16.57 -21.61
CA GLY A 402 -2.51 17.57 -21.16
C GLY A 402 -3.71 16.99 -20.38
N THR A 403 -3.74 15.71 -20.06
CA THR A 403 -4.75 15.10 -19.20
C THR A 403 -4.81 15.87 -17.89
N LEU A 404 -6.03 16.17 -17.42
CA LEU A 404 -6.22 16.87 -16.14
C LEU A 404 -6.01 15.89 -14.99
N VAL A 405 -4.97 16.16 -14.19
CA VAL A 405 -4.55 15.37 -13.04
C VAL A 405 -5.11 15.99 -11.77
N PRO A 406 -5.90 15.27 -10.98
CA PRO A 406 -6.44 15.78 -9.73
C PRO A 406 -5.37 15.76 -8.65
N TYR A 407 -5.44 16.75 -7.75
CA TYR A 407 -4.63 16.81 -6.55
C TYR A 407 -5.33 17.59 -5.45
N TYR A 408 -5.01 17.28 -4.20
CA TYR A 408 -5.41 18.07 -3.06
C TYR A 408 -4.30 19.04 -2.66
N LEU A 409 -4.67 20.27 -2.36
CA LEU A 409 -3.85 21.28 -1.71
C LEU A 409 -4.37 21.49 -0.29
N VAL A 410 -3.55 21.14 0.70
CA VAL A 410 -3.85 21.32 2.12
C VAL A 410 -2.95 22.43 2.67
N ARG A 411 -3.57 23.47 3.22
CA ARG A 411 -2.87 24.70 3.62
C ARG A 411 -3.52 25.39 4.81
N ALA A 412 -2.78 26.27 5.47
CA ALA A 412 -3.38 27.18 6.45
C ALA A 412 -4.36 28.13 5.75
N ARG A 413 -5.43 28.51 6.46
CA ARG A 413 -6.49 29.40 5.94
C ARG A 413 -5.97 30.76 5.49
N ASP A 414 -4.95 31.28 6.17
CA ASP A 414 -4.33 32.59 5.91
C ASP A 414 -3.08 32.49 5.01
N ALA A 415 -2.66 31.29 4.61
CA ALA A 415 -1.54 31.10 3.69
C ALA A 415 -1.76 31.84 2.37
N GLN A 416 -0.71 32.47 1.87
CA GLN A 416 -0.73 33.24 0.62
C GLN A 416 0.10 32.54 -0.47
N PRO A 417 -0.34 32.56 -1.73
CA PRO A 417 0.39 31.98 -2.85
C PRO A 417 1.52 32.93 -3.31
N ASP A 418 2.54 33.11 -2.48
CA ASP A 418 3.70 33.97 -2.73
C ASP A 418 5.00 33.20 -3.02
N GLY A 419 4.94 31.87 -3.09
CA GLY A 419 6.07 30.97 -3.37
C GLY A 419 7.02 30.78 -2.20
N THR A 420 6.69 31.24 -1.00
CA THR A 420 7.60 31.15 0.16
C THR A 420 7.38 29.90 1.00
N ALA A 421 6.15 29.37 1.05
CA ALA A 421 5.84 28.15 1.80
C ALA A 421 6.56 26.94 1.21
N PRO A 422 7.17 26.07 2.03
CA PRO A 422 7.68 24.80 1.58
C PRO A 422 6.51 23.86 1.26
N ALA A 423 6.60 23.17 0.12
CA ALA A 423 5.61 22.15 -0.25
C ALA A 423 6.15 20.75 0.07
N LEU A 424 5.32 19.90 0.68
CA LEU A 424 5.54 18.47 0.79
C LEU A 424 4.57 17.76 -0.14
N MET A 425 5.07 16.99 -1.11
CA MET A 425 4.25 16.34 -2.12
C MET A 425 4.38 14.82 -2.01
N TYR A 426 3.23 14.14 -2.05
CA TYR A 426 3.13 12.69 -2.01
C TYR A 426 2.28 12.15 -3.15
N ALA A 427 2.70 11.04 -3.75
CA ALA A 427 1.92 10.23 -4.68
C ALA A 427 2.44 8.78 -4.73
N TYR A 428 1.63 7.88 -5.31
CA TYR A 428 2.02 6.50 -5.56
C TYR A 428 2.02 6.12 -7.05
N GLY A 429 0.91 6.29 -7.75
CA GLY A 429 0.79 6.18 -9.21
C GLY A 429 1.09 4.78 -9.77
N GLY A 430 0.44 3.72 -9.27
CA GLY A 430 0.60 2.37 -9.81
C GLY A 430 -0.20 1.30 -9.07
N TYR A 431 -0.20 0.10 -9.64
CA TYR A 431 -0.79 -1.11 -9.06
C TYR A 431 -2.28 -1.03 -8.75
N ASN A 432 -3.03 -0.20 -9.48
CA ASN A 432 -4.45 0.02 -9.21
C ASN A 432 -4.72 0.47 -7.76
N SER A 433 -3.71 1.10 -7.12
CA SER A 433 -3.75 1.52 -5.71
C SER A 433 -4.09 3.00 -5.63
N PRO A 434 -5.27 3.39 -5.10
CA PRO A 434 -5.64 4.79 -4.99
C PRO A 434 -4.83 5.46 -3.86
N THR A 435 -4.49 6.72 -4.07
CA THR A 435 -4.02 7.60 -3.01
C THR A 435 -5.18 8.42 -2.49
N LEU A 436 -5.52 8.26 -1.20
CA LEU A 436 -6.73 8.82 -0.60
C LEU A 436 -6.40 9.86 0.47
N PRO A 437 -7.37 10.65 0.96
CA PRO A 437 -7.13 11.70 1.95
C PRO A 437 -6.76 11.15 3.34
N TRP A 438 -5.48 10.81 3.56
CA TRP A 438 -4.98 10.32 4.84
C TRP A 438 -4.51 11.45 5.77
N TYR A 439 -4.78 11.27 7.05
CA TYR A 439 -4.33 12.20 8.09
C TYR A 439 -2.81 12.25 8.24
N THR A 440 -2.16 11.11 8.05
CA THR A 440 -0.70 10.97 8.14
C THR A 440 -0.13 10.55 6.79
N GLU A 441 0.88 11.27 6.31
CA GLU A 441 1.65 10.89 5.14
C GLU A 441 2.45 9.59 5.43
N LEU A 442 2.42 8.62 4.52
CA LEU A 442 2.79 7.23 4.81
C LEU A 442 4.31 6.97 4.88
N VAL A 443 5.14 7.79 4.24
CA VAL A 443 6.59 7.53 4.12
C VAL A 443 7.35 8.14 5.29
N SER A 444 7.17 9.43 5.51
CA SER A 444 7.82 10.17 6.60
C SER A 444 7.02 10.13 7.90
N MET A 445 5.82 9.53 7.90
CA MET A 445 4.88 9.56 9.01
C MET A 445 4.53 10.97 9.50
N THR A 446 4.56 11.94 8.59
CA THR A 446 4.21 13.32 8.88
C THR A 446 2.70 13.47 8.96
N GLU A 447 2.17 13.90 10.10
CA GLU A 447 0.77 14.32 10.21
C GLU A 447 0.55 15.57 9.35
N VAL A 448 -0.37 15.50 8.40
CA VAL A 448 -0.64 16.59 7.45
C VAL A 448 -0.98 17.90 8.16
N PRO A 449 -1.82 17.92 9.21
CA PRO A 449 -2.07 19.15 9.95
C PRO A 449 -0.81 19.77 10.59
N ARG A 450 0.09 18.95 11.13
CA ARG A 450 1.34 19.45 11.74
C ARG A 450 2.26 20.10 10.73
N TRP A 451 2.37 19.50 9.53
CA TRP A 451 3.13 20.10 8.43
C TRP A 451 2.59 21.48 8.06
N VAL A 452 1.27 21.61 7.97
CA VAL A 452 0.60 22.87 7.64
C VAL A 452 0.76 23.88 8.77
N GLU A 453 0.58 23.48 10.03
CA GLU A 453 0.76 24.33 11.22
C GLU A 453 2.22 24.79 11.39
N ALA A 454 3.19 23.98 10.92
CA ALA A 454 4.61 24.36 10.87
C ALA A 454 4.95 25.34 9.72
N GLY A 455 3.98 25.77 8.93
CA GLY A 455 4.12 26.76 7.86
C GLY A 455 4.26 26.21 6.45
N GLY A 456 4.10 24.89 6.26
CA GLY A 456 4.13 24.24 4.96
C GLY A 456 2.79 24.20 4.25
N VAL A 457 2.81 23.79 2.98
CA VAL A 457 1.65 23.29 2.24
C VAL A 457 1.85 21.81 1.97
N TYR A 458 0.78 21.01 2.05
CA TYR A 458 0.82 19.60 1.69
C TYR A 458 0.05 19.37 0.40
N VAL A 459 0.62 18.60 -0.49
CA VAL A 459 0.03 18.29 -1.80
C VAL A 459 -0.06 16.79 -2.00
N HIS A 460 -1.27 16.31 -2.19
CA HIS A 460 -1.56 14.92 -2.38
C HIS A 460 -2.06 14.68 -3.81
N LEU A 461 -1.31 13.91 -4.60
CA LEU A 461 -1.57 13.78 -6.03
C LEU A 461 -2.23 12.43 -6.33
N ASN A 462 -3.22 12.47 -7.22
CA ASN A 462 -3.97 11.30 -7.67
C ASN A 462 -3.59 10.99 -9.12
N LEU A 463 -2.42 10.37 -9.27
CA LEU A 463 -1.80 10.14 -10.58
C LEU A 463 -2.47 8.98 -11.32
N ARG A 464 -2.38 8.99 -12.65
CA ARG A 464 -2.64 7.80 -13.45
C ARG A 464 -1.80 6.63 -12.93
N GLY A 465 -2.33 5.41 -13.06
CA GLY A 465 -1.76 4.20 -12.43
C GLY A 465 -2.43 3.82 -11.11
N GLY A 466 -3.08 4.77 -10.41
CA GLY A 466 -4.01 4.50 -9.32
C GLY A 466 -5.41 4.12 -9.82
N SER A 467 -6.37 3.91 -8.91
CA SER A 467 -7.75 3.52 -9.24
C SER A 467 -8.80 4.59 -8.96
N GLU A 468 -8.37 5.83 -8.71
CA GLU A 468 -9.25 6.91 -8.23
C GLU A 468 -10.40 7.22 -9.20
N TYR A 469 -10.19 6.99 -10.49
CA TYR A 469 -11.17 7.16 -11.56
C TYR A 469 -11.43 5.86 -12.34
N GLY A 470 -11.35 4.71 -11.66
CA GLY A 470 -11.65 3.40 -12.22
C GLY A 470 -10.51 2.77 -13.04
N PRO A 471 -10.78 1.63 -13.70
CA PRO A 471 -9.76 0.84 -14.42
C PRO A 471 -9.00 1.60 -15.49
N ALA A 472 -9.65 2.46 -16.28
CA ALA A 472 -8.99 3.23 -17.32
C ALA A 472 -7.93 4.20 -16.77
N TRP A 473 -8.10 4.69 -15.53
CA TRP A 473 -7.11 5.53 -14.85
C TRP A 473 -5.85 4.75 -14.51
N HIS A 474 -6.01 3.50 -14.07
CA HIS A 474 -4.89 2.57 -13.84
C HIS A 474 -4.18 2.22 -15.15
N GLU A 475 -4.93 1.78 -16.17
CA GLU A 475 -4.40 1.36 -17.47
C GLU A 475 -3.62 2.51 -18.17
N ALA A 476 -4.04 3.76 -17.96
CA ALA A 476 -3.36 4.93 -18.48
C ALA A 476 -2.02 5.26 -17.79
N GLY A 477 -1.64 4.54 -16.72
CA GLY A 477 -0.39 4.70 -15.98
C GLY A 477 0.39 3.39 -15.77
N MET A 478 0.15 2.34 -16.58
CA MET A 478 0.88 1.07 -16.52
C MET A 478 1.48 0.70 -17.88
N LEU A 479 2.33 -0.32 -17.92
CA LEU A 479 2.98 -0.87 -19.12
C LEU A 479 3.62 0.24 -19.98
N ASP A 480 3.26 0.33 -21.26
CA ASP A 480 3.75 1.32 -22.22
C ASP A 480 3.24 2.75 -21.96
N SER A 481 2.37 2.93 -20.96
CA SER A 481 1.82 4.20 -20.50
C SER A 481 2.42 4.67 -19.16
N LYS A 482 3.32 3.90 -18.54
CA LYS A 482 3.89 4.18 -17.20
C LYS A 482 4.48 5.57 -17.03
N ARG A 483 5.07 6.15 -18.09
CA ARG A 483 5.64 7.50 -18.07
C ARG A 483 4.63 8.60 -17.74
N HIS A 484 3.36 8.38 -18.01
CA HIS A 484 2.31 9.36 -17.69
C HIS A 484 2.29 9.70 -16.20
N CYS A 485 2.60 8.72 -15.31
CA CYS A 485 2.68 8.99 -13.86
C CYS A 485 3.71 10.08 -13.53
N TYR A 486 4.86 10.07 -14.17
CA TYR A 486 5.94 11.06 -13.98
C TYR A 486 5.58 12.41 -14.58
N GLU A 487 5.00 12.39 -15.78
CA GLU A 487 4.55 13.58 -16.52
C GLU A 487 3.38 14.27 -15.80
N ASP A 488 2.50 13.50 -15.17
CA ASP A 488 1.41 13.99 -14.31
C ASP A 488 1.98 14.73 -13.08
N PHE A 489 2.93 14.10 -12.37
CA PHE A 489 3.55 14.70 -11.19
C PHE A 489 4.27 16.02 -11.53
N ILE A 490 5.04 16.03 -12.62
CA ILE A 490 5.73 17.23 -13.11
C ILE A 490 4.72 18.31 -13.47
N GLY A 491 3.61 17.97 -14.14
CA GLY A 491 2.55 18.91 -14.54
C GLY A 491 1.90 19.59 -13.34
N VAL A 492 1.53 18.82 -12.29
CA VAL A 492 1.01 19.37 -11.04
C VAL A 492 2.04 20.28 -10.38
N THR A 493 3.32 19.86 -10.33
CA THR A 493 4.40 20.66 -9.73
C THR A 493 4.58 22.01 -10.44
N GLU A 494 4.62 22.02 -11.77
CA GLU A 494 4.74 23.25 -12.56
C GLU A 494 3.53 24.16 -12.39
N GLN A 495 2.31 23.60 -12.24
CA GLN A 495 1.11 24.38 -11.97
C GLN A 495 1.17 25.03 -10.57
N LEU A 496 1.60 24.28 -9.54
CA LEU A 496 1.76 24.82 -8.18
C LEU A 496 2.75 25.99 -8.12
N ILE A 497 3.89 25.85 -8.84
CA ILE A 497 4.88 26.93 -8.96
C ILE A 497 4.28 28.14 -9.66
N LYS A 498 3.58 27.94 -10.76
CA LYS A 498 2.92 29.01 -11.52
C LYS A 498 1.85 29.75 -10.70
N ASP A 499 1.12 29.01 -9.85
CA ASP A 499 0.06 29.58 -8.99
C ASP A 499 0.63 30.20 -7.71
N GLY A 500 1.94 30.06 -7.46
CA GLY A 500 2.63 30.64 -6.31
C GLY A 500 2.51 29.83 -5.02
N TRP A 501 1.96 28.62 -5.05
CA TRP A 501 1.87 27.74 -3.88
C TRP A 501 3.17 27.01 -3.55
N ALA A 502 4.12 26.98 -4.47
CA ALA A 502 5.43 26.38 -4.30
C ALA A 502 6.49 27.16 -5.09
N SER A 503 7.76 26.91 -4.83
CA SER A 503 8.87 27.39 -5.67
C SER A 503 9.89 26.28 -5.89
N ALA A 504 10.49 26.25 -7.08
CA ALA A 504 11.56 25.30 -7.41
C ALA A 504 12.69 25.40 -6.37
N GLY A 505 13.18 24.22 -5.93
CA GLY A 505 14.17 24.14 -4.85
C GLY A 505 13.61 24.30 -3.43
N ASN A 506 12.27 24.44 -3.26
CA ASN A 506 11.59 24.45 -1.95
C ASN A 506 10.42 23.45 -1.90
N ILE A 507 10.55 22.37 -2.65
CA ILE A 507 9.57 21.29 -2.75
C ILE A 507 10.23 19.99 -2.27
N GLY A 508 9.70 19.42 -1.19
CA GLY A 508 10.02 18.08 -0.73
C GLY A 508 9.10 17.07 -1.42
N ILE A 509 9.66 16.01 -1.97
CA ILE A 509 8.90 14.89 -2.51
C ILE A 509 9.22 13.62 -1.75
N VAL A 510 8.17 12.83 -1.47
CA VAL A 510 8.29 11.61 -0.67
C VAL A 510 7.55 10.45 -1.35
N GLY A 511 8.15 9.27 -1.36
CA GLY A 511 7.52 8.09 -1.95
C GLY A 511 8.20 6.79 -1.53
N CYS A 512 7.45 5.68 -1.61
CA CYS A 512 7.96 4.35 -1.28
C CYS A 512 7.56 3.32 -2.34
N SER A 513 8.36 2.25 -2.50
CA SER A 513 8.07 1.15 -3.43
C SER A 513 7.93 1.64 -4.88
N ASN A 514 6.77 1.46 -5.52
CA ASN A 514 6.46 2.10 -6.80
C ASN A 514 6.48 3.64 -6.70
N GLY A 515 6.05 4.21 -5.55
CA GLY A 515 6.24 5.64 -5.27
C GLY A 515 7.74 6.02 -5.14
N GLY A 516 8.60 5.10 -4.70
CA GLY A 516 10.06 5.27 -4.72
C GLY A 516 10.60 5.25 -6.16
N LEU A 517 10.13 4.36 -7.04
CA LEU A 517 10.42 4.44 -8.47
C LEU A 517 10.03 5.82 -9.03
N LEU A 518 8.86 6.32 -8.64
CA LEU A 518 8.38 7.65 -9.03
C LEU A 518 9.38 8.72 -8.57
N MET A 519 9.79 8.75 -7.28
CA MET A 519 10.74 9.73 -6.76
C MET A 519 12.09 9.66 -7.47
N SER A 520 12.66 8.47 -7.62
CA SER A 520 13.92 8.24 -8.35
C SER A 520 13.84 8.71 -9.80
N ALA A 521 12.73 8.44 -10.50
CA ALA A 521 12.51 8.90 -11.88
C ALA A 521 12.42 10.43 -11.96
N LEU A 522 11.68 11.07 -11.05
CA LEU A 522 11.54 12.52 -10.97
C LEU A 522 12.88 13.21 -10.71
N VAL A 523 13.73 12.64 -9.86
CA VAL A 523 15.09 13.13 -9.59
C VAL A 523 15.94 13.11 -10.87
N THR A 524 15.84 12.07 -11.68
CA THR A 524 16.64 11.96 -12.92
C THR A 524 16.08 12.82 -14.05
N MET A 525 14.76 13.00 -14.11
CA MET A 525 14.09 13.79 -15.17
C MET A 525 14.14 15.30 -14.93
N ARG A 526 13.92 15.73 -13.69
CA ARG A 526 13.80 17.14 -13.32
C ARG A 526 14.52 17.48 -11.99
N PRO A 527 15.84 17.28 -11.90
CA PRO A 527 16.61 17.59 -10.68
C PRO A 527 16.53 19.06 -10.24
N ASP A 528 16.13 19.94 -11.12
CA ASP A 528 15.99 21.38 -10.92
C ASP A 528 14.78 21.81 -10.06
N LEU A 529 13.78 20.95 -9.90
CA LEU A 529 12.54 21.29 -9.21
C LEU A 529 12.62 21.07 -7.70
N TRP A 530 13.34 20.06 -7.23
CA TRP A 530 13.21 19.55 -5.87
C TRP A 530 14.16 20.24 -4.88
N GLY A 531 13.64 20.58 -3.71
CA GLY A 531 14.40 21.04 -2.55
C GLY A 531 15.05 19.87 -1.81
N CYS A 532 14.31 18.77 -1.66
CA CYS A 532 14.83 17.49 -1.18
C CYS A 532 13.90 16.33 -1.56
N VAL A 533 14.44 15.11 -1.46
CA VAL A 533 13.76 13.88 -1.86
C VAL A 533 13.94 12.82 -0.78
N ILE A 534 12.84 12.24 -0.32
CA ILE A 534 12.80 11.04 0.50
C ILE A 534 12.36 9.87 -0.38
N ASP A 535 13.22 8.90 -0.55
CA ASP A 535 13.06 7.78 -1.48
C ASP A 535 13.18 6.45 -0.74
N SER A 536 12.04 5.87 -0.35
CA SER A 536 12.00 4.68 0.49
C SER A 536 11.76 3.42 -0.34
N VAL A 537 12.58 2.40 -0.12
CA VAL A 537 12.52 1.08 -0.77
C VAL A 537 12.24 1.13 -2.27
N PRO A 538 12.99 1.96 -3.06
CA PRO A 538 12.67 2.26 -4.44
C PRO A 538 13.00 1.13 -5.41
N GLN A 539 12.20 0.98 -6.47
CA GLN A 539 12.53 0.17 -7.65
C GLN A 539 13.24 1.05 -8.69
N THR A 540 14.55 0.93 -8.86
CA THR A 540 15.33 1.85 -9.67
C THR A 540 15.94 1.25 -10.94
N ASP A 541 16.09 -0.07 -10.98
CA ASP A 541 16.65 -0.83 -12.11
C ASP A 541 15.53 -1.60 -12.82
N MET A 542 14.85 -0.94 -13.75
CA MET A 542 13.69 -1.49 -14.45
C MET A 542 14.05 -2.56 -15.48
N ILE A 543 15.34 -2.73 -15.78
CA ILE A 543 15.77 -3.78 -16.71
C ILE A 543 15.86 -5.14 -16.03
N HIS A 544 16.12 -5.13 -14.71
CA HIS A 544 16.27 -6.38 -13.95
C HIS A 544 15.07 -6.70 -13.04
N VAL A 545 14.04 -5.84 -13.05
CA VAL A 545 12.85 -5.99 -12.19
C VAL A 545 12.13 -7.34 -12.40
N ALA A 546 12.20 -7.90 -13.61
CA ALA A 546 11.61 -9.19 -13.94
C ALA A 546 12.41 -10.40 -13.37
N ASP A 547 13.65 -10.19 -12.93
CA ASP A 547 14.52 -11.22 -12.34
C ASP A 547 14.34 -11.34 -10.82
N ASP A 548 13.63 -10.41 -10.20
CA ASP A 548 13.34 -10.41 -8.77
C ASP A 548 12.34 -11.51 -8.39
N ASP A 549 12.29 -11.87 -7.10
CA ASP A 549 11.39 -12.90 -6.58
C ASP A 549 9.91 -12.64 -6.89
N ARG A 550 9.54 -11.35 -7.02
CA ARG A 550 8.21 -10.90 -7.43
C ARG A 550 8.11 -10.48 -8.90
N GLY A 551 9.11 -10.79 -9.70
CA GLY A 551 9.15 -10.48 -11.13
C GLY A 551 7.85 -10.79 -11.88
N PRO A 552 7.21 -11.98 -11.71
CA PRO A 552 5.92 -12.29 -12.32
C PRO A 552 4.80 -11.29 -12.01
N MET A 553 4.84 -10.65 -10.84
CA MET A 553 3.89 -9.59 -10.46
C MET A 553 4.28 -8.24 -11.05
N TYR A 554 5.58 -7.93 -11.11
CA TYR A 554 6.08 -6.65 -11.60
C TYR A 554 5.86 -6.47 -13.09
N ILE A 555 6.02 -7.54 -13.87
CA ILE A 555 5.81 -7.48 -15.33
C ILE A 555 4.36 -7.18 -15.73
N THR A 556 3.39 -7.42 -14.85
CA THR A 556 1.98 -7.05 -15.12
C THR A 556 1.77 -5.54 -15.04
N GLU A 557 2.56 -4.84 -14.25
CA GLU A 557 2.49 -3.39 -14.09
C GLU A 557 3.46 -2.64 -15.03
N TYR A 558 4.69 -3.16 -15.19
CA TYR A 558 5.76 -2.43 -15.90
C TYR A 558 6.04 -2.99 -17.30
N GLY A 559 5.73 -4.25 -17.56
CA GLY A 559 6.17 -4.99 -18.74
C GLY A 559 7.45 -5.79 -18.51
N ASP A 560 7.69 -6.76 -19.39
CA ASP A 560 8.88 -7.62 -19.37
C ASP A 560 9.91 -7.14 -20.40
N PRO A 561 11.11 -6.68 -20.00
CA PRO A 561 12.15 -6.23 -20.93
C PRO A 561 12.65 -7.34 -21.86
N ARG A 562 12.41 -8.62 -21.51
CA ARG A 562 12.76 -9.78 -22.33
C ARG A 562 11.77 -10.04 -23.47
N ALA A 563 10.54 -9.53 -23.36
CA ALA A 563 9.45 -9.80 -24.28
C ALA A 563 9.68 -9.21 -25.67
N SER A 564 10.21 -8.00 -25.75
CA SER A 564 10.51 -7.32 -27.02
C SER A 564 11.55 -6.22 -26.85
N LYS A 565 12.17 -5.83 -27.99
CA LYS A 565 13.09 -4.70 -28.01
C LYS A 565 12.39 -3.38 -27.64
N GLU A 566 11.17 -3.20 -28.08
CA GLU A 566 10.36 -2.00 -27.85
C GLU A 566 10.08 -1.84 -26.34
N MET A 567 9.69 -2.93 -25.65
CA MET A 567 9.45 -2.90 -24.21
C MET A 567 10.77 -2.65 -23.44
N PHE A 568 11.87 -3.28 -23.84
CA PHE A 568 13.18 -2.99 -23.26
C PHE A 568 13.56 -1.51 -23.40
N GLU A 569 13.49 -0.94 -24.62
CA GLU A 569 13.79 0.47 -24.87
C GLU A 569 12.86 1.41 -24.10
N TYR A 570 11.58 1.03 -23.94
CA TYR A 570 10.61 1.78 -23.17
C TYR A 570 10.98 1.80 -21.67
N LEU A 571 11.22 0.63 -21.06
CA LEU A 571 11.66 0.52 -19.67
C LEU A 571 12.98 1.28 -19.43
N LEU A 572 13.94 1.13 -20.33
CA LEU A 572 15.22 1.85 -20.27
C LEU A 572 15.02 3.36 -20.28
N SER A 573 14.02 3.88 -21.01
CA SER A 573 13.76 5.31 -21.17
C SER A 573 13.41 6.02 -19.86
N TYR A 574 12.93 5.31 -18.84
CA TYR A 574 12.60 5.88 -17.54
C TYR A 574 13.26 5.18 -16.34
N SER A 575 14.02 4.09 -16.57
CA SER A 575 14.75 3.38 -15.50
C SER A 575 15.69 4.32 -14.77
N PRO A 576 15.42 4.67 -13.48
CA PRO A 576 16.19 5.71 -12.79
C PRO A 576 17.69 5.44 -12.77
N TYR A 577 18.09 4.22 -12.42
CA TYR A 577 19.49 3.81 -12.37
C TYR A 577 20.24 4.07 -13.69
N HIS A 578 19.59 3.82 -14.83
CA HIS A 578 20.21 3.97 -16.15
C HIS A 578 20.17 5.41 -16.68
N ASN A 579 19.29 6.26 -16.15
CA ASN A 579 19.11 7.64 -16.60
C ASN A 579 19.81 8.68 -15.71
N VAL A 580 20.68 8.25 -14.78
CA VAL A 580 21.51 9.16 -14.00
C VAL A 580 22.51 9.88 -14.91
N GLN A 581 22.55 11.21 -14.82
CA GLN A 581 23.39 12.12 -15.61
C GLN A 581 24.38 12.87 -14.73
N ASP A 582 25.43 13.46 -15.34
CA ASP A 582 26.41 14.30 -14.66
C ASP A 582 25.85 15.72 -14.45
N VAL A 583 24.95 15.87 -13.47
CA VAL A 583 24.28 17.13 -13.11
C VAL A 583 24.35 17.37 -11.59
N ALA A 584 23.97 18.57 -11.15
CA ALA A 584 23.77 18.84 -9.73
C ALA A 584 22.42 18.27 -9.28
N TYR A 585 22.46 17.17 -8.54
CA TYR A 585 21.25 16.61 -7.94
C TYR A 585 20.84 17.36 -6.66
N PRO A 586 19.55 17.41 -6.32
CA PRO A 586 19.07 17.92 -5.05
C PRO A 586 19.55 17.02 -3.89
N PRO A 587 19.33 17.42 -2.62
CA PRO A 587 19.44 16.51 -1.48
C PRO A 587 18.53 15.29 -1.64
N VAL A 588 19.09 14.06 -1.51
CA VAL A 588 18.34 12.81 -1.63
C VAL A 588 18.67 11.91 -0.43
N TYR A 589 17.62 11.42 0.24
CA TYR A 589 17.71 10.40 1.28
C TYR A 589 17.06 9.12 0.76
N ILE A 590 17.86 8.10 0.55
CA ILE A 590 17.43 6.79 0.07
C ILE A 590 17.43 5.82 1.26
N GLN A 591 16.31 5.13 1.50
CA GLN A 591 16.20 4.12 2.53
C GLN A 591 15.84 2.77 1.91
N THR A 592 16.48 1.68 2.37
CA THR A 592 16.14 0.31 1.96
C THR A 592 16.41 -0.68 3.09
N GLY A 593 15.83 -1.89 3.02
CA GLY A 593 15.95 -2.93 4.05
C GLY A 593 16.59 -4.21 3.53
N GLU A 594 17.53 -4.80 4.27
CA GLU A 594 18.20 -6.06 3.86
C GLU A 594 17.26 -7.26 3.84
N CYS A 595 16.13 -7.19 4.57
CA CYS A 595 15.11 -8.23 4.60
C CYS A 595 13.92 -7.92 3.67
N ASP A 596 14.04 -6.92 2.79
CA ASP A 596 12.98 -6.60 1.82
C ASP A 596 12.98 -7.63 0.68
N ASN A 597 11.93 -8.45 0.64
CA ASN A 597 11.69 -9.44 -0.41
C ASN A 597 10.62 -8.97 -1.43
N ASN A 598 10.05 -7.78 -1.21
CA ASN A 598 9.19 -7.14 -2.21
C ASN A 598 10.04 -6.38 -3.23
N VAL A 599 10.87 -5.45 -2.73
CA VAL A 599 11.82 -4.69 -3.57
C VAL A 599 13.22 -4.97 -3.05
N PRO A 600 14.00 -5.81 -3.74
CA PRO A 600 15.34 -6.17 -3.29
C PRO A 600 16.23 -4.93 -3.05
N PRO A 601 17.03 -4.91 -1.96
CA PRO A 601 17.77 -3.72 -1.54
C PRO A 601 18.84 -3.25 -2.55
N TYR A 602 19.18 -4.07 -3.54
CA TYR A 602 20.15 -3.68 -4.56
C TYR A 602 19.68 -2.49 -5.41
N HIS A 603 18.37 -2.32 -5.59
CA HIS A 603 17.81 -1.16 -6.29
C HIS A 603 18.27 0.16 -5.65
N GLY A 604 18.01 0.34 -4.36
CA GLY A 604 18.45 1.53 -3.63
C GLY A 604 19.97 1.68 -3.57
N LYS A 605 20.71 0.57 -3.37
CA LYS A 605 22.18 0.54 -3.33
C LYS A 605 22.81 0.97 -4.66
N LYS A 606 22.35 0.40 -5.78
CA LYS A 606 22.83 0.74 -7.13
C LYS A 606 22.53 2.19 -7.48
N PHE A 607 21.32 2.66 -7.19
CA PHE A 607 20.92 4.02 -7.48
C PHE A 607 21.73 5.04 -6.67
N ALA A 608 21.88 4.84 -5.35
CA ALA A 608 22.72 5.69 -4.51
C ALA A 608 24.15 5.78 -5.03
N ALA A 609 24.80 4.64 -5.28
CA ALA A 609 26.15 4.60 -5.80
C ALA A 609 26.29 5.36 -7.14
N ARG A 610 25.30 5.21 -8.03
CA ARG A 610 25.31 5.87 -9.34
C ARG A 610 25.15 7.39 -9.23
N VAL A 611 24.18 7.85 -8.40
CA VAL A 611 23.94 9.29 -8.18
C VAL A 611 25.10 9.95 -7.45
N GLN A 612 25.68 9.30 -6.43
CA GLN A 612 26.87 9.79 -5.72
C GLN A 612 28.09 9.97 -6.65
N ALA A 613 28.27 9.03 -7.60
CA ALA A 613 29.36 9.11 -8.58
C ALA A 613 29.15 10.23 -9.62
N ALA A 614 27.92 10.48 -10.04
CA ALA A 614 27.58 11.39 -11.13
C ALA A 614 27.30 12.82 -10.67
N THR A 615 26.82 13.03 -9.42
CA THR A 615 26.40 14.38 -9.00
C THR A 615 27.54 15.40 -9.08
N THR A 616 27.31 16.54 -9.73
CA THR A 616 28.25 17.68 -9.81
C THR A 616 28.02 18.72 -8.70
N GLY A 617 26.83 18.71 -8.03
CA GLY A 617 26.48 19.58 -6.90
C GLY A 617 27.12 19.15 -5.56
N ASP A 618 26.91 19.89 -4.47
CA ASP A 618 27.39 19.61 -3.10
C ASP A 618 26.29 19.09 -2.17
N ALA A 619 25.06 18.91 -2.68
CA ALA A 619 23.93 18.42 -1.91
C ALA A 619 24.17 16.96 -1.44
N PRO A 620 23.73 16.59 -0.21
CA PRO A 620 23.92 15.25 0.32
C PRO A 620 23.07 14.24 -0.46
N ILE A 621 23.71 13.13 -0.83
CA ILE A 621 23.05 11.92 -1.33
C ILE A 621 23.32 10.84 -0.30
N LEU A 622 22.32 10.49 0.48
CA LEU A 622 22.43 9.59 1.61
C LEU A 622 21.77 8.24 1.30
N LEU A 623 22.42 7.17 1.75
CA LEU A 623 21.85 5.83 1.72
C LEU A 623 21.75 5.29 3.15
N ARG A 624 20.57 4.92 3.58
CA ARG A 624 20.29 4.20 4.81
C ARG A 624 19.85 2.77 4.48
N VAL A 625 20.60 1.78 4.92
CA VAL A 625 20.25 0.37 4.78
C VAL A 625 19.98 -0.22 6.15
N LEU A 626 18.72 -0.64 6.38
CA LEU A 626 18.29 -1.20 7.65
C LEU A 626 18.57 -2.70 7.68
N ALA A 627 19.34 -3.16 8.66
CA ALA A 627 19.79 -4.55 8.71
C ALA A 627 18.63 -5.56 8.86
N GLN A 628 17.58 -5.19 9.58
CA GLN A 628 16.37 -6.00 9.77
C GLN A 628 15.14 -5.38 9.08
N GLY A 629 15.32 -4.34 8.28
CA GLY A 629 14.25 -3.67 7.55
C GLY A 629 13.63 -4.58 6.49
N SER A 630 12.30 -4.65 6.46
CA SER A 630 11.51 -5.25 5.40
C SER A 630 10.79 -4.17 4.60
N HIS A 631 9.97 -4.54 3.63
CA HIS A 631 9.27 -3.59 2.75
C HIS A 631 8.40 -2.57 3.49
N ASN A 632 7.65 -3.03 4.48
CA ASN A 632 6.68 -2.22 5.22
C ASN A 632 7.13 -1.86 6.62
N ARG A 633 8.38 -2.19 7.01
CA ARG A 633 8.86 -2.05 8.39
C ARG A 633 10.29 -1.58 8.44
N GLY A 634 10.54 -0.66 9.33
CA GLY A 634 11.86 -0.14 9.62
C GLY A 634 12.78 -1.08 10.41
N GLY A 635 12.51 -2.39 10.44
CA GLY A 635 13.31 -3.32 11.25
C GLY A 635 12.93 -3.31 12.72
N THR A 636 13.88 -3.00 13.60
CA THR A 636 13.59 -2.84 15.03
C THR A 636 12.85 -1.52 15.31
N PRO A 637 12.12 -1.39 16.44
CA PRO A 637 11.52 -0.11 16.84
C PRO A 637 12.53 1.05 16.92
N GLU A 638 13.78 0.76 17.30
CA GLU A 638 14.84 1.77 17.33
C GLU A 638 15.22 2.23 15.92
N GLU A 639 15.41 1.30 14.98
CA GLU A 639 15.70 1.61 13.57
C GLU A 639 14.55 2.38 12.93
N PHE A 640 13.30 2.00 13.21
CA PHE A 640 12.11 2.69 12.71
C PHE A 640 12.12 4.16 13.13
N TRP A 641 12.16 4.43 14.43
CA TRP A 641 12.10 5.81 14.94
C TRP A 641 13.30 6.65 14.52
N ARG A 642 14.48 6.05 14.45
CA ARG A 642 15.67 6.72 13.91
C ARG A 642 15.44 7.15 12.46
N THR A 643 14.94 6.25 11.62
CA THR A 643 14.69 6.53 10.20
C THR A 643 13.66 7.64 10.02
N ILE A 644 12.55 7.60 10.75
CA ILE A 644 11.54 8.65 10.71
C ILE A 644 12.13 9.99 11.17
N ALA A 645 12.89 10.02 12.26
CA ALA A 645 13.54 11.24 12.75
C ALA A 645 14.57 11.79 11.74
N GLU A 646 15.34 10.92 11.07
CA GLU A 646 16.27 11.32 10.01
C GLU A 646 15.53 11.95 8.81
N MET A 647 14.39 11.38 8.40
CA MET A 647 13.55 11.93 7.32
C MET A 647 13.02 13.33 7.67
N HIS A 648 12.46 13.49 8.89
CA HIS A 648 11.99 14.80 9.37
C HIS A 648 13.11 15.84 9.41
N LEU A 649 14.25 15.50 10.01
CA LEU A 649 15.41 16.40 10.06
C LEU A 649 15.93 16.76 8.66
N PHE A 650 15.87 15.82 7.73
CA PHE A 650 16.28 16.05 6.35
C PHE A 650 15.33 17.02 5.63
N LEU A 651 14.01 16.85 5.81
CA LEU A 651 13.01 17.79 5.29
C LEU A 651 13.18 19.19 5.90
N GLU A 652 13.33 19.27 7.22
CA GLU A 652 13.49 20.55 7.95
C GLU A 652 14.78 21.30 7.59
N GLU A 653 15.88 20.59 7.30
CA GLU A 653 17.15 21.19 6.91
C GLU A 653 17.13 21.76 5.49
N HIS A 654 16.45 21.07 4.57
CA HIS A 654 16.54 21.38 3.14
C HIS A 654 15.36 22.18 2.59
N LEU A 655 14.28 22.32 3.34
CA LEU A 655 13.13 23.13 2.96
C LEU A 655 13.09 24.43 3.78
N LYS A 656 13.05 25.56 3.08
CA LYS A 656 13.09 26.87 3.72
C LYS A 656 11.73 27.29 4.23
N GLY A 657 11.67 27.75 5.47
CA GLY A 657 10.44 28.30 6.03
C GLY A 657 9.58 27.30 6.78
N ILE A 658 9.99 26.03 6.85
CA ILE A 658 9.32 25.03 7.69
C ILE A 658 9.79 25.18 9.15
N GLY A 659 8.85 25.17 10.09
CA GLY A 659 9.13 25.01 11.51
C GLY A 659 9.43 23.55 11.86
N SER A 660 9.65 23.27 13.14
CA SER A 660 9.75 21.88 13.60
C SER A 660 8.37 21.21 13.53
N CYS A 661 8.26 20.14 12.76
CA CYS A 661 7.02 19.40 12.54
C CYS A 661 7.12 17.95 13.09
#